data_fab6cfe58dd5a3c0ca49e44733edd2a6
#
_entry.id   fab6cfe58dd5a3c0ca49e44733edd2a6
#
_cell.length_a   1.000
_cell.length_b   1.000
_cell.length_c   1.000
_cell.angle_alpha   90.00
_cell.angle_beta   90.00
_cell.angle_gamma   90.00
#
_symmetry.space_group_name_H-M   'P 1'
#
loop_
_entity.id
_entity.type
_entity.pdbx_description
1 polymer ?
#
loop_
_entity_poly.entity_id
_entity_poly.type
_entity_poly.pdbx_seq_one_letter_code
_entity_poly.pdbx_strand_id
1 'polypeptide(L)'
;MKKKKIIFSSLLFCAATLPVAAQNDFNYNEDSQFRPQTNRKVNTDSLGSDKEIPKGIRVWTVDERFGDTKAAVVDTLQHMYMNSTFTEGLRGEYNTLGNMGTARLNRIFIDRRNTQGNFIFTEPYDYIVNPVSDFHFTNTYSPITNVTLNSCGDKVTGEDDFKAMFAVNANKRLGAGFRFDYKYGRGYYNAQSTSHFKYTMWASYLGDRYQAHFLFSTNHEKMTENGGITNDDYIKHPEIYTESFATNEIPTVLEQNWNRLDNQHIFFTHRYNVGFSRKVKMTEEEIKAKKFAMASKKENAEEEAKEEARKKAKEQGKKFDEKAYDKQQGAKLSGRPDGAKIAGDEPAKDSAAKDIRNDSTRIAVNGKATADSLLAIQKKNAEDSLFYKSEYIPVTSFIHTVKFDNYRRIYEAYQTPADYYLNEYYDAGRLTGDSIYDQTKHWHMKNTFAIAMLEGFNKWAKAGLKAFASYDLRHYELPTMEGGFEKYNEHALSVGGQLSKQEGKTLHYNAVAEIGLTGVDAGTLAIDGNVDVNIPFLGDTLQVRGDAFFHRETPSFYYRNYHARHLWWENDLDKTIHTRIMGTLSFPKTRTKLRVAVDEIKNYTYFSQSYDITEEGLRTGVMVTPMQESGGINLLTAQLEQNFRLGILNWENQFTYQHSSKESVLPVPAFNAYTNLYIKFKVVKVLNVDLGADMRYFTSYEAPDYSPYMGQYTVQGNGENNVKIGNYPIVNVYANVHIKHTRFFVMMSHINAGQGDKNYFFAPHYPMNERVFRIGVSWNFFN
;
A
#
# COMPACT_ATOMS: atom_id res chain seq x y z
N MET A 1 -19.05 -6.22 -29.44
CA MET A 1 -17.58 -6.27 -29.54
C MET A 1 -16.89 -5.06 -30.21
N LYS A 2 -17.54 -4.25 -31.01
CA LYS A 2 -16.90 -3.08 -31.69
C LYS A 2 -16.73 -1.81 -30.82
N LYS A 3 -17.49 -1.63 -29.77
CA LYS A 3 -17.38 -0.44 -28.88
C LYS A 3 -16.24 -0.50 -27.85
N LYS A 4 -15.71 -1.69 -27.50
CA LYS A 4 -14.60 -1.83 -26.56
C LYS A 4 -13.22 -1.50 -27.15
N LYS A 5 -13.05 -1.61 -28.47
CA LYS A 5 -11.78 -1.28 -29.16
C LYS A 5 -11.52 0.24 -29.27
N ILE A 6 -12.56 1.06 -29.27
CA ILE A 6 -12.44 2.52 -29.42
C ILE A 6 -11.98 3.18 -28.11
N ILE A 7 -12.37 2.64 -26.95
CA ILE A 7 -11.97 3.18 -25.65
C ILE A 7 -10.49 2.88 -25.37
N PHE A 8 -9.99 1.72 -25.79
CA PHE A 8 -8.59 1.36 -25.60
C PHE A 8 -7.64 2.19 -26.47
N SER A 9 -8.08 2.54 -27.69
CA SER A 9 -7.29 3.38 -28.61
C SER A 9 -7.25 4.85 -28.18
N SER A 10 -8.32 5.38 -27.57
CA SER A 10 -8.36 6.76 -27.08
C SER A 10 -7.56 6.98 -25.80
N LEU A 11 -7.46 5.97 -24.93
CA LEU A 11 -6.61 6.03 -23.73
C LEU A 11 -5.11 6.00 -24.06
N LEU A 12 -4.71 5.24 -25.08
CA LEU A 12 -3.33 5.23 -25.56
C LEU A 12 -2.96 6.56 -26.27
N PHE A 13 -3.91 7.21 -26.94
CA PHE A 13 -3.68 8.47 -27.65
C PHE A 13 -3.59 9.69 -26.71
N CYS A 14 -4.32 9.68 -25.58
CA CYS A 14 -4.20 10.72 -24.55
C CYS A 14 -2.87 10.66 -23.77
N ALA A 15 -2.23 9.49 -23.67
CA ALA A 15 -0.90 9.38 -23.08
C ALA A 15 0.24 9.86 -23.98
N ALA A 16 -0.01 9.94 -25.30
CA ALA A 16 1.01 10.33 -26.30
C ALA A 16 1.00 11.81 -26.69
N THR A 17 0.05 12.63 -26.20
CA THR A 17 -0.10 14.04 -26.60
C THR A 17 0.10 15.06 -25.48
N LEU A 18 0.65 14.67 -24.34
CA LEU A 18 1.14 15.65 -23.37
C LEU A 18 2.48 16.20 -23.87
N PRO A 19 2.60 17.51 -24.18
CA PRO A 19 3.87 18.06 -24.60
C PRO A 19 4.87 17.94 -23.47
N VAL A 20 5.98 17.28 -23.71
CA VAL A 20 7.17 17.29 -22.88
C VAL A 20 7.77 18.70 -22.92
N ALA A 21 7.21 19.60 -22.15
CA ALA A 21 7.72 20.95 -21.91
C ALA A 21 8.00 21.11 -20.41
N ALA A 22 8.90 20.28 -19.89
CA ALA A 22 9.45 20.44 -18.54
C ALA A 22 10.85 19.80 -18.48
N GLN A 23 11.67 20.12 -19.45
CA GLN A 23 13.10 19.96 -19.33
C GLN A 23 13.70 21.36 -19.27
N ASN A 24 14.02 21.78 -18.10
CA ASN A 24 15.18 22.56 -17.67
C ASN A 24 14.81 23.35 -16.41
N ASP A 25 15.67 23.28 -15.41
CA ASP A 25 15.70 23.99 -14.13
C ASP A 25 15.16 23.26 -12.89
N PHE A 26 15.66 22.06 -12.65
CA PHE A 26 15.53 21.47 -11.32
C PHE A 26 16.88 21.07 -10.72
N ASN A 27 17.59 22.06 -10.20
CA ASN A 27 18.65 21.82 -9.22
C ASN A 27 17.98 21.58 -7.84
N TYR A 28 17.89 20.36 -7.43
CA TYR A 28 17.30 19.94 -6.17
C TYR A 28 18.37 19.75 -5.10
N ASN A 29 18.25 20.48 -4.00
CA ASN A 29 18.96 20.15 -2.78
C ASN A 29 18.22 19.02 -2.07
N GLU A 30 18.86 17.87 -1.90
CA GLU A 30 18.30 16.63 -1.35
C GLU A 30 17.74 16.73 0.07
N ASP A 31 17.96 17.84 0.80
CA ASP A 31 17.73 17.90 2.24
C ASP A 31 16.59 18.78 2.73
N SER A 32 15.86 19.49 1.87
CA SER A 32 15.05 20.60 2.41
C SER A 32 13.57 20.40 2.60
N GLN A 33 12.95 19.29 2.21
CA GLN A 33 11.49 19.15 2.32
C GLN A 33 10.96 17.85 2.91
N PHE A 34 11.77 16.84 3.09
CA PHE A 34 11.43 15.68 3.89
C PHE A 34 12.54 15.42 4.88
N ARG A 35 12.46 16.04 6.06
CA ARG A 35 12.89 15.30 7.22
C ARG A 35 11.81 14.23 7.43
N PRO A 36 12.10 12.94 7.16
CA PRO A 36 11.34 11.92 7.83
C PRO A 36 11.45 12.29 9.31
N GLN A 37 10.35 12.33 10.02
CA GLN A 37 10.33 12.54 11.47
C GLN A 37 11.09 11.44 12.21
N THR A 38 11.87 10.67 11.51
CA THR A 38 12.86 9.74 12.03
C THR A 38 14.07 9.78 11.14
N ASN A 39 15.24 10.17 11.67
CA ASN A 39 16.55 9.73 11.21
C ASN A 39 16.69 8.19 11.42
N ARG A 40 15.67 7.44 11.10
CA ARG A 40 15.80 6.01 10.88
C ARG A 40 16.50 5.87 9.56
N LYS A 41 17.78 5.55 9.58
CA LYS A 41 18.30 4.65 8.54
C LYS A 41 17.34 3.46 8.60
N VAL A 42 16.40 3.41 7.67
CA VAL A 42 15.75 2.14 7.36
C VAL A 42 16.92 1.23 7.11
N ASN A 43 17.12 0.24 8.00
CA ASN A 43 18.20 -0.69 7.86
C ASN A 43 17.96 -1.43 6.54
N THR A 44 18.52 -0.90 5.48
CA THR A 44 18.57 -1.53 4.16
C THR A 44 19.45 -2.77 4.17
N ASP A 45 20.08 -3.07 5.30
CA ASP A 45 20.97 -4.22 5.46
C ASP A 45 20.24 -5.58 5.55
N SER A 46 18.93 -5.60 5.80
CA SER A 46 18.12 -6.83 5.67
C SER A 46 17.79 -7.17 4.21
N LEU A 47 18.03 -6.23 3.32
CA LEU A 47 17.85 -6.37 1.88
C LEU A 47 19.23 -6.15 1.27
N GLY A 48 19.85 -7.19 0.75
CA GLY A 48 21.24 -7.23 0.29
C GLY A 48 21.74 -5.96 -0.41
N SER A 49 23.01 -5.67 -0.20
CA SER A 49 23.78 -4.48 -0.58
C SER A 49 23.83 -4.09 -2.09
N ASP A 50 23.03 -4.74 -2.92
CA ASP A 50 23.05 -4.58 -4.38
C ASP A 50 21.80 -3.89 -4.95
N LYS A 51 21.07 -3.14 -4.13
CA LYS A 51 19.87 -2.43 -4.59
C LYS A 51 20.27 -1.10 -5.22
N GLU A 52 20.17 -1.02 -6.53
CA GLU A 52 20.15 0.27 -7.22
C GLU A 52 18.81 0.96 -6.95
N ILE A 53 18.76 1.76 -5.89
CA ILE A 53 17.64 2.66 -5.66
C ILE A 53 17.86 3.85 -6.61
N PRO A 54 16.90 4.15 -7.50
CA PRO A 54 17.02 5.28 -8.39
C PRO A 54 17.22 6.56 -7.58
N LYS A 55 18.22 7.36 -7.92
CA LYS A 55 18.46 8.65 -7.28
C LYS A 55 17.26 9.55 -7.53
N GLY A 56 16.77 10.19 -6.47
CA GLY A 56 15.66 11.14 -6.58
C GLY A 56 14.25 10.56 -6.55
N ILE A 57 14.08 9.29 -6.18
CA ILE A 57 12.76 8.72 -5.88
C ILE A 57 12.55 8.71 -4.38
N ARG A 58 11.40 9.22 -3.95
CA ARG A 58 10.92 9.16 -2.57
C ARG A 58 9.55 8.51 -2.54
N VAL A 59 9.36 7.58 -1.61
CA VAL A 59 8.11 6.84 -1.44
C VAL A 59 7.69 6.91 0.01
N TRP A 60 6.40 7.10 0.25
CA TRP A 60 5.83 7.12 1.59
C TRP A 60 4.41 6.57 1.60
N THR A 61 3.98 6.10 2.74
CA THR A 61 2.59 5.77 3.02
C THR A 61 1.93 6.90 3.81
N VAL A 62 0.61 6.93 3.82
CA VAL A 62 -0.19 7.97 4.49
C VAL A 62 -1.16 7.29 5.45
N ASP A 63 -1.19 7.75 6.70
CA ASP A 63 -2.17 7.31 7.68
C ASP A 63 -3.58 7.73 7.28
N GLU A 64 -4.54 6.81 7.36
CA GLU A 64 -5.92 7.04 6.92
C GLU A 64 -6.69 8.01 7.82
N ARG A 65 -6.28 8.20 9.07
CA ARG A 65 -6.98 9.06 10.03
C ARG A 65 -6.51 10.51 9.97
N PHE A 66 -5.20 10.73 9.97
CA PHE A 66 -4.60 12.06 10.08
C PHE A 66 -3.81 12.49 8.85
N GLY A 67 -3.61 11.61 7.89
CA GLY A 67 -2.76 11.91 6.75
C GLY A 67 -1.28 12.09 7.11
N ASP A 68 -0.81 11.47 8.20
CA ASP A 68 0.60 11.49 8.57
C ASP A 68 1.40 10.64 7.61
N THR A 69 2.52 11.18 7.14
CA THR A 69 3.38 10.50 6.19
C THR A 69 4.42 9.66 6.90
N LYS A 70 4.62 8.42 6.44
CA LYS A 70 5.68 7.53 6.91
C LYS A 70 6.52 7.10 5.73
N ALA A 71 7.84 7.33 5.80
CA ALA A 71 8.76 6.91 4.76
C ALA A 71 8.63 5.41 4.50
N ALA A 72 8.55 5.04 3.23
CA ALA A 72 8.48 3.65 2.77
C ALA A 72 9.69 3.32 1.91
N VAL A 73 10.00 2.04 1.79
CA VAL A 73 11.07 1.56 0.91
C VAL A 73 10.56 1.58 -0.53
N VAL A 74 11.39 2.07 -1.44
CA VAL A 74 11.08 2.00 -2.88
C VAL A 74 11.04 0.54 -3.30
N ASP A 75 9.87 0.07 -3.73
CA ASP A 75 9.59 -1.36 -4.00
C ASP A 75 10.15 -1.86 -5.34
N THR A 76 11.15 -1.17 -5.88
CA THR A 76 11.71 -1.50 -7.20
C THR A 76 12.59 -2.76 -7.19
N LEU A 77 13.01 -3.25 -6.03
CA LEU A 77 14.04 -4.28 -5.92
C LEU A 77 13.73 -5.37 -4.86
N GLN A 78 12.48 -5.73 -4.70
CA GLN A 78 12.08 -6.75 -3.73
C GLN A 78 12.63 -8.12 -4.12
N HIS A 79 13.34 -8.78 -3.20
CA HIS A 79 13.67 -10.18 -3.33
C HIS A 79 12.40 -11.02 -3.26
N MET A 80 12.32 -12.12 -3.99
CA MET A 80 11.12 -12.95 -4.10
C MET A 80 9.87 -12.22 -4.62
N TYR A 81 10.05 -11.18 -5.47
CA TYR A 81 8.93 -10.43 -6.00
C TYR A 81 7.90 -11.28 -6.78
N MET A 82 8.34 -12.42 -7.33
CA MET A 82 7.44 -13.39 -7.97
C MET A 82 6.37 -13.90 -7.01
N ASN A 83 6.67 -14.04 -5.71
CA ASN A 83 5.70 -14.52 -4.73
C ASN A 83 4.58 -13.50 -4.47
N SER A 84 4.77 -12.22 -4.80
CA SER A 84 3.72 -11.20 -4.70
C SER A 84 2.56 -11.41 -5.67
N THR A 85 2.71 -12.29 -6.65
CA THR A 85 1.63 -12.69 -7.57
C THR A 85 0.75 -13.78 -6.99
N PHE A 86 1.26 -14.55 -6.02
CA PHE A 86 0.54 -15.66 -5.43
C PHE A 86 -0.52 -15.19 -4.44
N THR A 87 -1.68 -15.82 -4.52
CA THR A 87 -2.78 -15.59 -3.57
C THR A 87 -2.39 -16.04 -2.17
N GLU A 88 -1.60 -17.10 -2.04
CA GLU A 88 -1.10 -17.64 -0.76
C GLU A 88 -0.12 -16.74 -0.01
N GLY A 89 0.28 -15.62 -0.60
CA GLY A 89 1.15 -14.63 0.03
C GLY A 89 2.64 -14.83 -0.21
N LEU A 90 3.44 -13.87 0.25
CA LEU A 90 4.87 -13.82 0.00
C LEU A 90 5.63 -15.03 0.57
N ARG A 91 5.18 -15.54 1.71
CA ARG A 91 5.76 -16.68 2.42
C ARG A 91 4.79 -17.88 2.54
N GLY A 92 3.69 -17.84 1.79
CA GLY A 92 2.67 -18.87 1.80
C GLY A 92 1.86 -18.91 3.09
N GLU A 93 1.60 -17.76 3.71
CA GLU A 93 0.92 -17.59 5.00
C GLU A 93 -0.61 -17.63 4.91
N TYR A 94 -1.18 -17.65 3.71
CA TYR A 94 -2.64 -17.61 3.53
C TYR A 94 -3.23 -18.95 3.13
N ASN A 95 -4.42 -19.25 3.63
CA ASN A 95 -5.34 -20.21 3.01
C ASN A 95 -5.92 -19.57 1.74
N THR A 96 -6.11 -20.36 0.70
CA THR A 96 -6.61 -19.92 -0.60
C THR A 96 -7.47 -21.00 -1.25
N LEU A 97 -8.14 -20.65 -2.34
CA LEU A 97 -8.93 -21.60 -3.12
C LEU A 97 -8.15 -22.17 -4.31
N GLY A 98 -6.82 -22.00 -4.34
CA GLY A 98 -5.90 -22.63 -5.30
C GLY A 98 -5.60 -21.83 -6.56
N ASN A 99 -6.49 -21.00 -7.07
CA ASN A 99 -6.26 -20.20 -8.28
C ASN A 99 -5.81 -18.77 -7.96
N MET A 100 -5.13 -18.11 -8.89
CA MET A 100 -4.76 -16.71 -8.76
C MET A 100 -6.02 -15.82 -8.66
N GLY A 101 -6.02 -14.89 -7.73
CA GLY A 101 -7.13 -13.94 -7.58
C GLY A 101 -8.29 -14.45 -6.74
N THR A 102 -8.21 -15.64 -6.15
CA THR A 102 -9.27 -16.18 -5.28
C THR A 102 -9.23 -15.59 -3.87
N ALA A 103 -10.29 -15.85 -3.11
CA ALA A 103 -10.38 -15.49 -1.70
C ALA A 103 -9.22 -16.07 -0.89
N ARG A 104 -8.73 -15.31 0.11
CA ARG A 104 -7.66 -15.75 1.02
C ARG A 104 -7.94 -15.40 2.48
N LEU A 105 -7.38 -16.19 3.39
CA LEU A 105 -7.42 -15.95 4.83
C LEU A 105 -6.04 -16.18 5.44
N ASN A 106 -5.51 -15.21 6.17
CA ASN A 106 -4.21 -15.38 6.82
C ASN A 106 -4.29 -16.44 7.94
N ARG A 107 -3.40 -17.46 7.90
CA ARG A 107 -3.29 -18.49 8.95
C ARG A 107 -2.64 -17.97 10.21
N ILE A 108 -1.83 -16.91 10.09
CA ILE A 108 -1.15 -16.27 11.22
C ILE A 108 -2.04 -15.17 11.78
N PHE A 109 -2.62 -15.42 12.97
CA PHE A 109 -3.66 -14.56 13.51
C PHE A 109 -3.21 -13.12 13.80
N ILE A 110 -1.98 -12.95 14.27
CA ILE A 110 -1.43 -11.60 14.56
C ILE A 110 -1.27 -10.72 13.32
N ASP A 111 -1.24 -11.33 12.14
CA ASP A 111 -1.12 -10.65 10.85
C ASP A 111 -2.48 -10.49 10.14
N ARG A 112 -3.59 -10.97 10.74
CA ARG A 112 -4.95 -10.66 10.28
C ARG A 112 -5.25 -9.20 10.53
N ARG A 113 -5.86 -8.54 9.56
CA ARG A 113 -6.30 -7.15 9.71
C ARG A 113 -7.55 -7.09 10.57
N ASN A 114 -7.62 -6.08 11.43
CA ASN A 114 -8.89 -5.73 12.08
C ASN A 114 -9.67 -4.82 11.11
N THR A 115 -10.74 -5.34 10.54
CA THR A 115 -11.53 -4.68 9.49
C THR A 115 -12.95 -4.38 9.93
N GLN A 116 -13.21 -4.37 11.23
CA GLN A 116 -14.55 -4.13 11.77
C GLN A 116 -15.15 -2.82 11.26
N GLY A 117 -16.37 -2.88 10.78
CA GLY A 117 -17.11 -1.76 10.21
C GLY A 117 -16.98 -1.58 8.70
N ASN A 118 -16.19 -2.38 8.02
CA ASN A 118 -16.05 -2.35 6.57
C ASN A 118 -17.04 -3.29 5.84
N PHE A 119 -17.03 -3.20 4.52
CA PHE A 119 -17.75 -4.13 3.67
C PHE A 119 -17.01 -5.48 3.68
N ILE A 120 -17.51 -6.44 4.48
CA ILE A 120 -16.82 -7.71 4.76
C ILE A 120 -16.43 -8.49 3.50
N PHE A 121 -17.21 -8.39 2.43
CA PHE A 121 -16.99 -9.14 1.19
C PHE A 121 -15.68 -8.77 0.45
N THR A 122 -15.02 -7.68 0.82
CA THR A 122 -13.70 -7.31 0.29
C THR A 122 -12.55 -7.84 1.15
N GLU A 123 -12.80 -8.34 2.35
CA GLU A 123 -11.75 -8.82 3.26
C GLU A 123 -10.93 -9.97 2.68
N PRO A 124 -11.53 -11.01 2.06
CA PRO A 124 -10.77 -12.10 1.44
C PRO A 124 -9.94 -11.66 0.22
N TYR A 125 -10.15 -10.44 -0.25
CA TYR A 125 -9.48 -9.83 -1.41
C TYR A 125 -8.59 -8.62 -1.02
N ASP A 126 -8.11 -8.58 0.21
CA ASP A 126 -7.29 -7.51 0.78
C ASP A 126 -6.01 -7.19 -0.01
N TYR A 127 -5.51 -8.14 -0.80
CA TYR A 127 -4.35 -7.99 -1.69
C TYR A 127 -4.70 -7.36 -3.06
N ILE A 128 -5.99 -7.23 -3.37
CA ILE A 128 -6.52 -6.53 -4.55
C ILE A 128 -7.08 -5.18 -4.10
N VAL A 129 -7.99 -5.19 -3.12
CA VAL A 129 -8.60 -3.99 -2.54
C VAL A 129 -7.75 -3.52 -1.34
N ASN A 130 -6.58 -2.95 -1.63
CA ASN A 130 -5.67 -2.51 -0.57
C ASN A 130 -6.19 -1.27 0.15
N PRO A 131 -6.04 -1.15 1.47
CA PRO A 131 -6.31 0.08 2.20
C PRO A 131 -5.34 1.20 1.80
N VAL A 132 -5.75 2.44 2.05
CA VAL A 132 -4.93 3.62 1.72
C VAL A 132 -3.59 3.61 2.46
N SER A 133 -3.56 3.09 3.69
CA SER A 133 -2.34 2.98 4.51
C SER A 133 -1.22 2.16 3.85
N ASP A 134 -1.56 1.25 2.94
CA ASP A 134 -0.61 0.42 2.22
C ASP A 134 -0.22 1.02 0.85
N PHE A 135 -0.87 2.12 0.45
CA PHE A 135 -0.58 2.76 -0.82
C PHE A 135 0.70 3.60 -0.74
N HIS A 136 1.59 3.40 -1.69
CA HIS A 136 2.86 4.10 -1.81
C HIS A 136 2.72 5.36 -2.69
N PHE A 137 2.59 6.52 -2.07
CA PHE A 137 2.73 7.79 -2.75
C PHE A 137 4.17 8.00 -3.18
N THR A 138 4.36 8.57 -4.36
CA THR A 138 5.69 8.69 -4.97
C THR A 138 5.98 10.13 -5.38
N ASN A 139 7.20 10.58 -5.10
CA ASN A 139 7.77 11.82 -5.60
C ASN A 139 9.08 11.49 -6.34
N THR A 140 9.29 12.10 -7.49
CA THR A 140 10.39 11.72 -8.38
C THR A 140 10.95 12.94 -9.12
N TYR A 141 12.27 12.91 -9.44
CA TYR A 141 12.90 13.95 -10.24
C TYR A 141 12.59 13.81 -11.73
N SER A 142 12.53 12.58 -12.23
CA SER A 142 12.18 12.27 -13.61
C SER A 142 10.95 11.37 -13.62
N PRO A 143 10.13 11.38 -14.68
CA PRO A 143 9.01 10.45 -14.80
C PRO A 143 9.46 9.00 -14.62
N ILE A 144 8.67 8.23 -13.89
CA ILE A 144 8.91 6.80 -13.65
C ILE A 144 7.77 6.01 -14.24
N THR A 145 8.12 4.94 -14.93
CA THR A 145 7.18 3.92 -15.35
C THR A 145 7.67 2.55 -14.87
N ASN A 146 6.80 1.78 -14.26
CA ASN A 146 7.04 0.37 -13.95
C ASN A 146 6.01 -0.46 -14.70
N VAL A 147 6.48 -1.51 -15.38
CA VAL A 147 5.62 -2.51 -16.03
C VAL A 147 6.04 -3.87 -15.52
N THR A 148 5.07 -4.65 -15.03
CA THR A 148 5.26 -6.01 -14.57
C THR A 148 4.26 -6.93 -15.26
N LEU A 149 4.76 -8.02 -15.81
CA LEU A 149 3.96 -9.07 -16.43
C LEU A 149 4.42 -10.42 -15.88
N ASN A 150 3.49 -11.17 -15.35
CA ASN A 150 3.70 -12.55 -14.92
C ASN A 150 2.68 -13.44 -15.62
N SER A 151 3.11 -14.59 -16.08
CA SER A 151 2.24 -15.52 -16.80
C SER A 151 2.62 -16.95 -16.50
N CYS A 152 1.65 -17.84 -16.51
CA CYS A 152 1.88 -19.27 -16.38
C CYS A 152 0.74 -20.08 -17.01
N GLY A 153 0.95 -21.40 -17.10
CA GLY A 153 -0.02 -22.33 -17.65
C GLY A 153 -0.18 -22.22 -19.16
N ASP A 154 -1.26 -22.74 -19.65
CA ASP A 154 -1.61 -22.83 -21.08
C ASP A 154 -2.91 -22.06 -21.39
N LYS A 155 -3.55 -22.38 -22.51
CA LYS A 155 -4.84 -21.77 -22.91
C LYS A 155 -6.02 -22.22 -22.04
N VAL A 156 -5.91 -23.33 -21.34
CA VAL A 156 -6.96 -23.92 -20.50
C VAL A 156 -6.81 -23.48 -19.03
N THR A 157 -5.59 -23.49 -18.51
CA THR A 157 -5.29 -23.29 -17.09
C THR A 157 -4.50 -22.01 -16.78
N GLY A 158 -4.20 -21.18 -17.80
CA GLY A 158 -3.27 -20.07 -17.68
C GLY A 158 -3.71 -18.97 -16.69
N GLU A 159 -2.72 -18.36 -16.10
CA GLU A 159 -2.86 -17.18 -15.22
C GLU A 159 -2.01 -16.03 -15.76
N ASP A 160 -2.55 -14.83 -15.79
CA ASP A 160 -1.89 -13.60 -16.22
C ASP A 160 -2.04 -12.51 -15.15
N ASP A 161 -0.92 -11.89 -14.75
CA ASP A 161 -0.89 -10.74 -13.83
C ASP A 161 -0.11 -9.60 -14.49
N PHE A 162 -0.81 -8.55 -14.85
CA PHE A 162 -0.26 -7.36 -15.48
C PHE A 162 -0.41 -6.15 -14.57
N LYS A 163 0.69 -5.44 -14.32
CA LYS A 163 0.72 -4.20 -13.55
C LYS A 163 1.46 -3.13 -14.33
N ALA A 164 0.91 -1.93 -14.34
CA ALA A 164 1.56 -0.76 -14.89
C ALA A 164 1.40 0.41 -13.92
N MET A 165 2.49 1.13 -13.66
CA MET A 165 2.51 2.33 -12.83
C MET A 165 3.23 3.44 -13.58
N PHE A 166 2.67 4.64 -13.49
CA PHE A 166 3.31 5.86 -13.96
C PHE A 166 3.25 6.92 -12.86
N ALA A 167 4.37 7.59 -12.60
CA ALA A 167 4.46 8.69 -11.66
C ALA A 167 5.30 9.83 -12.24
N VAL A 168 4.84 11.06 -12.01
CA VAL A 168 5.48 12.28 -12.48
C VAL A 168 5.28 13.42 -11.48
N ASN A 169 6.25 14.30 -11.38
CA ASN A 169 6.13 15.55 -10.65
C ASN A 169 5.97 16.72 -11.62
N ALA A 170 4.90 17.52 -11.43
CA ALA A 170 4.71 18.78 -12.15
C ALA A 170 5.68 19.86 -11.64
N ASN A 171 6.04 19.80 -10.36
CA ASN A 171 7.05 20.65 -9.71
C ASN A 171 7.53 19.97 -8.41
N LYS A 172 8.40 20.66 -7.65
CA LYS A 172 8.96 20.14 -6.38
C LYS A 172 7.92 19.72 -5.34
N ARG A 173 6.70 20.29 -5.40
CA ARG A 173 5.65 20.11 -4.40
C ARG A 173 4.49 19.26 -4.87
N LEU A 174 4.25 19.20 -6.19
CA LEU A 174 3.10 18.53 -6.77
C LEU A 174 3.56 17.30 -7.56
N GLY A 175 3.23 16.13 -7.06
CA GLY A 175 3.38 14.85 -7.72
C GLY A 175 2.02 14.21 -8.01
N ALA A 176 1.93 13.45 -9.08
CA ALA A 176 0.75 12.69 -9.46
C ALA A 176 1.14 11.42 -10.20
N GLY A 177 0.23 10.48 -10.25
CA GLY A 177 0.44 9.24 -10.98
C GLY A 177 -0.81 8.40 -11.08
N PHE A 178 -0.68 7.31 -11.79
CA PHE A 178 -1.70 6.28 -11.86
C PHE A 178 -1.07 4.89 -11.82
N ARG A 179 -1.87 3.93 -11.38
CA ARG A 179 -1.54 2.51 -11.37
C ARG A 179 -2.72 1.72 -11.93
N PHE A 180 -2.38 0.74 -12.73
CA PHE A 180 -3.28 -0.21 -13.34
C PHE A 180 -2.84 -1.62 -12.95
N ASP A 181 -3.74 -2.42 -12.41
CA ASP A 181 -3.50 -3.82 -12.10
C ASP A 181 -4.60 -4.66 -12.76
N TYR A 182 -4.20 -5.71 -13.46
CA TYR A 182 -5.10 -6.68 -14.07
C TYR A 182 -4.63 -8.09 -13.75
N LYS A 183 -5.51 -8.89 -13.17
CA LYS A 183 -5.27 -10.29 -12.88
C LYS A 183 -6.34 -11.14 -13.55
N TYR A 184 -5.90 -12.18 -14.21
CA TYR A 184 -6.79 -13.14 -14.85
C TYR A 184 -6.29 -14.56 -14.61
N GLY A 185 -7.13 -15.40 -14.00
CA GLY A 185 -6.89 -16.82 -13.82
C GLY A 185 -8.01 -17.62 -14.50
N ARG A 186 -7.67 -18.57 -15.35
CA ARG A 186 -8.66 -19.46 -15.97
C ARG A 186 -9.15 -20.52 -15.01
N GLY A 187 -8.30 -20.91 -14.05
CA GLY A 187 -8.57 -21.98 -13.10
C GLY A 187 -7.94 -23.32 -13.54
N TYR A 188 -7.42 -24.03 -12.56
CA TYR A 188 -6.86 -25.38 -12.75
C TYR A 188 -7.93 -26.45 -12.58
N TYR A 189 -8.94 -26.16 -11.77
CA TYR A 189 -10.13 -26.99 -11.59
C TYR A 189 -11.30 -26.39 -12.34
N ASN A 190 -12.34 -27.21 -12.56
CA ASN A 190 -13.54 -26.75 -13.26
C ASN A 190 -14.18 -25.55 -12.56
N ALA A 191 -14.81 -24.64 -13.31
CA ALA A 191 -15.56 -23.48 -12.84
C ALA A 191 -14.81 -22.63 -11.78
N GLN A 192 -13.52 -22.33 -11.98
CA GLN A 192 -12.66 -21.62 -10.99
C GLN A 192 -12.06 -20.31 -11.52
N SER A 193 -12.57 -19.74 -12.59
CA SER A 193 -11.95 -18.56 -13.21
C SER A 193 -12.08 -17.29 -12.36
N THR A 194 -11.07 -16.43 -12.45
CA THR A 194 -11.03 -15.11 -11.81
C THR A 194 -10.68 -14.02 -12.81
N SER A 195 -11.23 -12.83 -12.64
CA SER A 195 -10.91 -11.66 -13.45
C SER A 195 -11.01 -10.41 -12.60
N HIS A 196 -9.88 -9.76 -12.35
CA HIS A 196 -9.80 -8.56 -11.52
C HIS A 196 -9.16 -7.42 -12.27
N PHE A 197 -9.80 -6.28 -12.17
CA PHE A 197 -9.34 -5.02 -12.73
C PHE A 197 -9.28 -3.98 -11.62
N LYS A 198 -8.15 -3.29 -11.51
CA LYS A 198 -7.97 -2.18 -10.59
C LYS A 198 -7.32 -1.01 -11.28
N TYR A 199 -7.88 0.17 -11.09
CA TYR A 199 -7.29 1.43 -11.50
C TYR A 199 -7.20 2.37 -10.31
N THR A 200 -6.02 2.94 -10.08
CA THR A 200 -5.78 3.88 -8.99
C THR A 200 -5.11 5.13 -9.51
N MET A 201 -5.64 6.29 -9.19
CA MET A 201 -5.00 7.59 -9.41
C MET A 201 -4.64 8.21 -8.07
N TRP A 202 -3.53 8.95 -8.03
CA TRP A 202 -3.16 9.71 -6.86
C TRP A 202 -2.53 11.04 -7.21
N ALA A 203 -2.60 11.96 -6.27
CA ALA A 203 -1.87 13.21 -6.30
C ALA A 203 -1.40 13.58 -4.89
N SER A 204 -0.27 14.25 -4.80
CA SER A 204 0.24 14.76 -3.54
C SER A 204 0.79 16.17 -3.71
N TYR A 205 0.43 17.07 -2.80
CA TYR A 205 0.99 18.41 -2.70
C TYR A 205 1.71 18.56 -1.36
N LEU A 206 2.99 18.86 -1.41
CA LEU A 206 3.89 18.90 -0.26
C LEU A 206 4.48 20.30 -0.10
N GLY A 207 3.67 21.24 0.39
CA GLY A 207 4.12 22.58 0.72
C GLY A 207 4.47 22.74 2.20
N ASP A 208 5.11 23.83 2.57
CA ASP A 208 5.54 24.09 3.94
C ASP A 208 4.34 24.36 4.87
N ARG A 209 3.37 25.16 4.39
CA ARG A 209 2.17 25.51 5.14
C ARG A 209 0.97 24.64 4.82
N TYR A 210 0.86 24.18 3.60
CA TYR A 210 -0.25 23.35 3.16
C TYR A 210 0.27 22.05 2.54
N GLN A 211 -0.32 20.93 2.94
CA GLN A 211 -0.03 19.61 2.40
C GLN A 211 -1.36 18.90 2.12
N ALA A 212 -1.41 18.14 1.04
CA ALA A 212 -2.59 17.37 0.67
C ALA A 212 -2.21 16.08 -0.03
N HIS A 213 -3.00 15.04 0.19
CA HIS A 213 -2.91 13.76 -0.51
C HIS A 213 -4.30 13.38 -1.01
N PHE A 214 -4.37 12.97 -2.24
CA PHE A 214 -5.57 12.49 -2.90
C PHE A 214 -5.31 11.10 -3.48
N LEU A 215 -6.28 10.20 -3.30
CA LEU A 215 -6.29 8.89 -3.92
C LEU A 215 -7.71 8.55 -4.37
N PHE A 216 -7.82 8.08 -5.60
CA PHE A 216 -9.03 7.51 -6.16
C PHE A 216 -8.71 6.11 -6.66
N SER A 217 -9.51 5.12 -6.29
CA SER A 217 -9.38 3.76 -6.78
C SER A 217 -10.74 3.23 -7.22
N THR A 218 -10.77 2.53 -8.34
CA THR A 218 -11.94 1.75 -8.77
C THR A 218 -11.48 0.32 -9.05
N ASN A 219 -12.24 -0.63 -8.54
CA ASN A 219 -11.94 -2.04 -8.63
C ASN A 219 -13.16 -2.78 -9.17
N HIS A 220 -12.92 -3.80 -9.97
CA HIS A 220 -13.93 -4.73 -10.45
C HIS A 220 -13.37 -6.15 -10.32
N GLU A 221 -13.94 -6.93 -9.43
CA GLU A 221 -13.57 -8.32 -9.19
C GLU A 221 -14.70 -9.23 -9.63
N LYS A 222 -14.36 -10.25 -10.40
CA LYS A 222 -15.28 -11.33 -10.79
C LYS A 222 -14.60 -12.67 -10.53
N MET A 223 -15.26 -13.51 -9.75
CA MET A 223 -14.83 -14.86 -9.41
C MET A 223 -15.90 -15.85 -9.79
N THR A 224 -15.51 -16.95 -10.44
CA THR A 224 -16.37 -18.12 -10.60
C THR A 224 -16.22 -18.98 -9.36
N GLU A 225 -17.35 -19.40 -8.82
CA GLU A 225 -17.43 -20.17 -7.58
C GLU A 225 -17.78 -21.61 -7.90
N ASN A 226 -16.84 -22.52 -7.67
CA ASN A 226 -17.04 -23.94 -7.95
C ASN A 226 -17.47 -24.77 -6.73
N GLY A 227 -17.52 -24.16 -5.54
CA GLY A 227 -17.86 -24.87 -4.31
C GLY A 227 -16.86 -25.95 -3.86
N GLY A 228 -15.66 -26.02 -4.48
CA GLY A 228 -14.68 -27.06 -4.24
C GLY A 228 -14.96 -28.36 -5.02
N ILE A 229 -14.05 -29.31 -4.95
CA ILE A 229 -14.24 -30.64 -5.57
C ILE A 229 -15.29 -31.47 -4.81
N THR A 230 -15.98 -32.35 -5.50
CA THR A 230 -17.06 -33.18 -4.90
C THR A 230 -16.53 -34.20 -3.90
N ASN A 231 -15.37 -34.78 -4.14
CA ASN A 231 -14.72 -35.76 -3.25
C ASN A 231 -13.21 -35.51 -3.22
N ASP A 232 -12.63 -35.37 -2.02
CA ASP A 232 -11.22 -35.15 -1.79
C ASP A 232 -10.34 -36.34 -2.26
N ASP A 233 -10.92 -37.54 -2.40
CA ASP A 233 -10.23 -38.73 -2.83
C ASP A 233 -9.72 -38.68 -4.27
N TYR A 234 -10.29 -37.82 -5.11
CA TYR A 234 -9.69 -37.52 -6.43
C TYR A 234 -8.23 -37.05 -6.33
N ILE A 235 -7.88 -36.45 -5.22
CA ILE A 235 -6.53 -35.94 -4.95
C ILE A 235 -5.78 -36.86 -4.00
N LYS A 236 -6.40 -37.26 -2.86
CA LYS A 236 -5.73 -38.03 -1.81
C LYS A 236 -5.49 -39.48 -2.23
N HIS A 237 -6.50 -40.09 -2.88
CA HIS A 237 -6.54 -41.49 -3.24
C HIS A 237 -6.95 -41.70 -4.72
N PRO A 238 -6.24 -41.09 -5.70
CA PRO A 238 -6.64 -41.22 -7.11
C PRO A 238 -6.56 -42.69 -7.60
N GLU A 239 -5.87 -43.56 -6.87
CA GLU A 239 -5.75 -45.02 -7.16
C GLU A 239 -7.05 -45.81 -6.98
N ILE A 240 -8.06 -45.26 -6.30
CA ILE A 240 -9.37 -45.91 -6.15
C ILE A 240 -10.23 -45.79 -7.41
N TYR A 241 -9.89 -44.87 -8.30
CA TYR A 241 -10.61 -44.66 -9.55
C TYR A 241 -9.97 -45.47 -10.67
N THR A 242 -10.78 -46.01 -11.56
CA THR A 242 -10.33 -46.81 -12.71
C THR A 242 -9.70 -45.95 -13.82
N GLU A 243 -10.05 -44.68 -13.86
CA GLU A 243 -9.54 -43.70 -14.83
C GLU A 243 -8.76 -42.60 -14.11
N SER A 244 -7.74 -42.04 -14.77
CA SER A 244 -7.03 -40.85 -14.26
C SER A 244 -7.71 -39.59 -14.77
N PHE A 245 -7.98 -38.64 -13.89
CA PHE A 245 -8.58 -37.38 -14.20
C PHE A 245 -7.52 -36.27 -14.29
N ALA A 246 -7.57 -35.46 -15.33
CA ALA A 246 -6.89 -34.18 -15.31
C ALA A 246 -7.57 -33.24 -14.30
N THR A 247 -6.86 -32.26 -13.74
CA THR A 247 -7.42 -31.39 -12.68
C THR A 247 -8.70 -30.65 -13.10
N ASN A 248 -8.81 -30.28 -14.38
CA ASN A 248 -10.00 -29.64 -14.95
C ASN A 248 -11.15 -30.63 -15.29
N GLU A 249 -10.93 -31.93 -15.15
CA GLU A 249 -11.95 -32.97 -15.32
C GLU A 249 -12.52 -33.45 -13.99
N ILE A 250 -11.88 -33.12 -12.86
CA ILE A 250 -12.36 -33.45 -11.53
C ILE A 250 -13.69 -32.69 -11.28
N PRO A 251 -14.77 -33.41 -10.90
CA PRO A 251 -16.07 -32.81 -10.66
C PRO A 251 -16.04 -31.80 -9.51
N THR A 252 -16.73 -30.70 -9.70
CA THR A 252 -16.93 -29.63 -8.70
C THR A 252 -18.39 -29.53 -8.32
N VAL A 253 -18.67 -28.96 -7.14
CA VAL A 253 -20.02 -28.92 -6.57
C VAL A 253 -20.91 -27.93 -7.29
N LEU A 254 -20.34 -26.76 -7.65
CA LEU A 254 -21.09 -25.68 -8.28
C LEU A 254 -20.55 -25.40 -9.68
N GLU A 255 -21.48 -25.09 -10.60
CA GLU A 255 -21.20 -24.63 -11.94
C GLU A 255 -21.99 -23.37 -12.23
N GLN A 256 -21.47 -22.48 -13.10
CA GLN A 256 -22.11 -21.24 -13.49
C GLN A 256 -22.57 -20.34 -12.32
N ASN A 257 -21.76 -20.29 -11.27
CA ASN A 257 -21.94 -19.42 -10.13
C ASN A 257 -20.82 -18.37 -10.08
N TRP A 258 -21.14 -17.11 -9.76
CA TRP A 258 -20.17 -16.02 -9.71
C TRP A 258 -20.40 -15.08 -8.53
N ASN A 259 -19.33 -14.66 -7.91
CA ASN A 259 -19.27 -13.46 -7.11
C ASN A 259 -18.72 -12.31 -7.95
N ARG A 260 -19.38 -11.16 -7.89
CA ARG A 260 -18.91 -9.91 -8.51
C ARG A 260 -18.88 -8.81 -7.46
N LEU A 261 -17.76 -8.09 -7.41
CA LEU A 261 -17.55 -6.95 -6.54
C LEU A 261 -17.18 -5.75 -7.40
N ASP A 262 -17.88 -4.63 -7.21
CA ASP A 262 -17.55 -3.34 -7.80
C ASP A 262 -17.33 -2.33 -6.68
N ASN A 263 -16.12 -1.78 -6.60
CA ASN A 263 -15.73 -0.94 -5.48
C ASN A 263 -15.13 0.37 -5.98
N GLN A 264 -15.44 1.46 -5.29
CA GLN A 264 -14.89 2.78 -5.57
C GLN A 264 -14.46 3.41 -4.25
N HIS A 265 -13.24 3.93 -4.21
CA HIS A 265 -12.64 4.52 -3.02
C HIS A 265 -12.10 5.89 -3.33
N ILE A 266 -12.49 6.88 -2.54
CA ILE A 266 -11.96 8.24 -2.59
C ILE A 266 -11.37 8.54 -1.21
N PHE A 267 -10.12 8.92 -1.19
CA PHE A 267 -9.44 9.40 -0.01
C PHE A 267 -8.85 10.77 -0.27
N PHE A 268 -9.14 11.71 0.59
CA PHE A 268 -8.56 13.04 0.55
C PHE A 268 -8.20 13.48 1.96
N THR A 269 -6.94 13.76 2.18
CA THR A 269 -6.47 14.36 3.43
C THR A 269 -5.70 15.61 3.14
N HIS A 270 -5.93 16.64 3.93
CA HIS A 270 -5.19 17.88 3.84
C HIS A 270 -4.93 18.48 5.21
N ARG A 271 -3.85 19.22 5.29
CA ARG A 271 -3.48 19.94 6.51
C ARG A 271 -2.97 21.32 6.22
N TYR A 272 -3.28 22.22 7.12
CA TYR A 272 -2.72 23.57 7.15
C TYR A 272 -1.86 23.74 8.39
N ASN A 273 -0.59 24.01 8.17
CA ASN A 273 0.42 24.17 9.22
C ASN A 273 0.57 25.65 9.58
N VAL A 274 0.44 25.95 10.86
CA VAL A 274 0.73 27.26 11.45
C VAL A 274 2.04 27.19 12.20
N GLY A 275 2.96 28.10 11.93
CA GLY A 275 4.29 28.08 12.53
C GLY A 275 5.09 29.33 12.17
N PHE A 276 6.38 29.27 12.32
CA PHE A 276 7.30 30.36 12.06
C PHE A 276 8.49 29.92 11.21
N SER A 277 9.14 30.88 10.57
CA SER A 277 10.36 30.62 9.82
C SER A 277 11.58 30.92 10.67
N ARG A 278 12.53 29.99 10.69
CA ARG A 278 13.81 30.12 11.38
C ARG A 278 14.96 30.02 10.39
N LYS A 279 16.01 30.85 10.59
CA LYS A 279 17.24 30.73 9.83
C LYS A 279 18.05 29.54 10.38
N VAL A 280 18.32 28.56 9.53
CA VAL A 280 19.12 27.37 9.84
C VAL A 280 20.37 27.38 9.01
N LYS A 281 21.51 27.04 9.60
CA LYS A 281 22.79 26.94 8.88
C LYS A 281 22.72 25.79 7.89
N MET A 282 23.08 26.05 6.64
CA MET A 282 23.16 25.04 5.58
C MET A 282 24.30 24.04 5.85
N THR A 283 24.14 22.82 5.37
CA THR A 283 25.21 21.84 5.32
C THR A 283 26.25 22.24 4.25
N GLU A 284 27.47 21.70 4.32
CA GLU A 284 28.52 21.98 3.31
C GLU A 284 28.08 21.57 1.91
N GLU A 285 27.31 20.49 1.79
CA GLU A 285 26.76 19.99 0.52
C GLU A 285 25.71 20.95 -0.04
N GLU A 286 24.79 21.44 0.80
CA GLU A 286 23.81 22.46 0.42
C GLU A 286 24.47 23.75 -0.05
N ILE A 287 25.54 24.19 0.62
CA ILE A 287 26.32 25.36 0.23
C ILE A 287 26.98 25.16 -1.14
N LYS A 288 27.58 23.98 -1.38
CA LYS A 288 28.19 23.61 -2.68
C LYS A 288 27.12 23.59 -3.78
N ALA A 289 25.99 22.95 -3.54
CA ALA A 289 24.89 22.88 -4.51
C ALA A 289 24.33 24.26 -4.84
N LYS A 290 24.17 25.13 -3.82
CA LYS A 290 23.69 26.50 -4.03
C LYS A 290 24.68 27.36 -4.80
N LYS A 291 25.99 27.24 -4.52
CA LYS A 291 27.04 27.92 -5.28
C LYS A 291 27.03 27.47 -6.73
N PHE A 292 26.90 26.16 -6.97
CA PHE A 292 26.81 25.60 -8.32
C PHE A 292 25.57 26.12 -9.06
N ALA A 293 24.41 26.12 -8.42
CA ALA A 293 23.16 26.63 -8.99
C ALA A 293 23.23 28.14 -9.31
N MET A 294 23.91 28.92 -8.46
CA MET A 294 24.15 30.35 -8.73
C MET A 294 25.09 30.55 -9.91
N ALA A 295 26.14 29.73 -10.02
CA ALA A 295 27.08 29.78 -11.14
C ALA A 295 26.41 29.42 -12.46
N SER A 296 25.64 28.32 -12.47
CA SER A 296 24.87 27.90 -13.64
C SER A 296 23.80 28.91 -14.08
N LYS A 297 23.07 29.51 -13.11
CA LYS A 297 22.12 30.60 -13.43
C LYS A 297 22.81 31.80 -14.06
N LYS A 298 24.01 32.16 -13.59
CA LYS A 298 24.76 33.25 -14.14
C LYS A 298 25.22 32.94 -15.57
N GLU A 299 25.70 31.73 -15.80
CA GLU A 299 26.12 31.26 -17.11
C GLU A 299 24.97 31.23 -18.12
N ASN A 300 23.82 30.70 -17.74
CA ASN A 300 22.61 30.69 -18.57
C ASN A 300 22.11 32.13 -18.89
N ALA A 301 22.11 33.03 -17.91
CA ALA A 301 21.73 34.42 -18.13
C ALA A 301 22.71 35.17 -19.07
N GLU A 302 24.00 34.85 -19.00
CA GLU A 302 25.02 35.36 -19.91
C GLU A 302 24.81 34.81 -21.33
N GLU A 303 24.47 33.51 -21.46
CA GLU A 303 24.15 32.91 -22.75
C GLU A 303 22.88 33.49 -23.39
N GLU A 304 21.79 33.62 -22.60
CA GLU A 304 20.56 34.25 -23.07
C GLU A 304 20.77 35.69 -23.54
N ALA A 305 21.54 36.51 -22.76
CA ALA A 305 21.87 37.87 -23.14
C ALA A 305 22.73 37.91 -24.42
N LYS A 306 23.58 36.92 -24.63
CA LYS A 306 24.42 36.78 -25.83
C LYS A 306 23.56 36.37 -27.04
N GLU A 307 22.61 35.47 -26.87
CA GLU A 307 21.65 35.13 -27.93
C GLU A 307 20.73 36.29 -28.32
N GLU A 308 20.22 37.06 -27.34
CA GLU A 308 19.45 38.27 -27.63
C GLU A 308 20.28 39.31 -28.41
N ALA A 309 21.53 39.49 -28.05
CA ALA A 309 22.44 40.40 -28.74
C ALA A 309 22.71 39.92 -30.19
N ARG A 310 22.84 38.61 -30.40
CA ARG A 310 22.94 38.00 -31.75
C ARG A 310 21.69 38.24 -32.58
N LYS A 311 20.49 38.06 -32.00
CA LYS A 311 19.22 38.32 -32.66
C LYS A 311 19.06 39.77 -33.06
N LYS A 312 19.37 40.72 -32.16
CA LYS A 312 19.34 42.17 -32.41
C LYS A 312 20.34 42.60 -33.51
N ALA A 313 21.54 42.02 -33.51
CA ALA A 313 22.55 42.27 -34.58
C ALA A 313 22.08 41.78 -35.95
N LYS A 314 21.42 40.61 -36.00
CA LYS A 314 20.83 40.03 -37.20
C LYS A 314 19.68 40.86 -37.76
N GLU A 315 18.78 41.36 -36.88
CA GLU A 315 17.71 42.27 -37.23
C GLU A 315 18.20 43.61 -37.79
N GLN A 316 19.39 44.07 -37.34
CA GLN A 316 20.02 45.29 -37.82
C GLN A 316 20.93 45.06 -39.07
N GLY A 317 20.94 43.86 -39.62
CA GLY A 317 21.79 43.54 -40.78
C GLY A 317 23.29 43.55 -40.48
N LYS A 318 23.72 43.54 -39.22
CA LYS A 318 25.11 43.59 -38.78
C LYS A 318 25.63 42.20 -38.39
N LYS A 319 26.87 41.92 -38.70
CA LYS A 319 27.53 40.67 -38.26
C LYS A 319 27.86 40.78 -36.77
N PHE A 320 27.40 39.83 -35.95
CA PHE A 320 27.65 39.81 -34.50
C PHE A 320 29.15 39.49 -34.25
N ASP A 321 29.85 40.38 -33.58
CA ASP A 321 31.20 40.16 -33.12
C ASP A 321 31.23 39.74 -31.64
N GLU A 322 31.43 38.44 -31.43
CA GLU A 322 31.46 37.80 -30.13
C GLU A 322 32.55 38.33 -29.21
N LYS A 323 33.76 38.60 -29.77
CA LYS A 323 34.91 39.11 -29.00
C LYS A 323 34.68 40.55 -28.54
N ALA A 324 34.04 41.36 -29.35
CA ALA A 324 33.70 42.74 -28.98
C ALA A 324 32.61 42.77 -27.91
N TYR A 325 31.62 41.87 -28.01
CA TYR A 325 30.55 41.70 -27.00
C TYR A 325 31.12 41.25 -25.66
N ASP A 326 31.94 40.21 -25.62
CA ASP A 326 32.56 39.70 -24.39
C ASP A 326 33.46 40.74 -23.72
N LYS A 327 34.20 41.53 -24.52
CA LYS A 327 35.03 42.64 -24.03
C LYS A 327 34.17 43.77 -23.42
N GLN A 328 33.02 44.04 -24.02
CA GLN A 328 32.10 45.06 -23.53
C GLN A 328 31.36 44.62 -22.24
N GLN A 329 31.03 43.35 -22.14
CA GLN A 329 30.46 42.76 -20.91
C GLN A 329 31.52 42.66 -19.79
N GLY A 330 32.76 42.29 -20.13
CA GLY A 330 33.87 42.27 -19.17
C GLY A 330 34.18 43.68 -18.61
N ALA A 331 33.99 44.74 -19.39
CA ALA A 331 34.10 46.12 -18.93
C ALA A 331 32.97 46.52 -18.01
N LYS A 332 31.74 46.01 -18.22
CA LYS A 332 30.59 46.24 -17.32
C LYS A 332 30.70 45.47 -16.00
N LEU A 333 31.33 44.32 -15.97
CA LEU A 333 31.58 43.53 -14.75
C LEU A 333 32.68 44.12 -13.85
N SER A 334 33.46 45.11 -14.32
CA SER A 334 34.47 45.78 -13.50
C SER A 334 33.92 46.75 -12.44
N GLY A 335 32.61 46.75 -12.19
CA GLY A 335 32.03 47.37 -11.02
C GLY A 335 31.74 48.86 -11.12
N ARG A 336 31.87 49.47 -12.32
CA ARG A 336 31.42 50.86 -12.54
C ARG A 336 30.03 50.87 -13.20
N PRO A 337 29.02 51.43 -12.56
CA PRO A 337 27.77 51.80 -13.24
C PRO A 337 28.06 52.78 -14.38
N ASP A 338 27.48 52.56 -15.56
CA ASP A 338 27.54 53.54 -16.65
C ASP A 338 27.05 54.90 -16.14
N GLY A 339 27.93 55.90 -16.12
CA GLY A 339 27.61 57.22 -15.65
C GLY A 339 28.04 57.56 -14.22
N ALA A 340 28.74 56.69 -13.51
CA ALA A 340 29.33 57.04 -12.20
C ALA A 340 30.50 58.04 -12.38
N LYS A 341 30.27 59.30 -11.99
CA LYS A 341 31.31 60.35 -11.90
C LYS A 341 32.00 60.26 -10.55
N ILE A 342 33.32 60.30 -10.54
CA ILE A 342 34.15 60.39 -9.33
C ILE A 342 33.98 61.85 -8.80
N ALA A 343 33.73 61.98 -7.50
CA ALA A 343 33.73 63.29 -6.85
C ALA A 343 35.11 63.95 -7.04
N GLY A 344 35.16 64.97 -7.94
CA GLY A 344 36.39 65.69 -8.30
C GLY A 344 36.44 66.15 -9.75
N ASP A 345 35.57 65.73 -10.62
CA ASP A 345 35.46 66.24 -11.98
C ASP A 345 34.57 67.50 -12.00
N GLU A 346 35.04 68.51 -12.73
CA GLU A 346 34.44 69.87 -12.77
C GLU A 346 32.97 69.94 -13.15
N PRO A 347 32.24 70.97 -12.73
CA PRO A 347 30.80 71.07 -12.92
C PRO A 347 30.47 71.32 -14.38
N ALA A 348 29.69 70.42 -14.97
CA ALA A 348 29.08 70.59 -16.27
C ALA A 348 27.91 71.59 -16.17
N LYS A 349 27.94 72.61 -17.04
CA LYS A 349 26.91 73.59 -17.23
C LYS A 349 25.51 73.00 -17.50
N ASP A 350 24.51 73.66 -16.94
CA ASP A 350 23.09 73.37 -17.09
C ASP A 350 22.68 73.06 -18.53
N SER A 351 21.95 71.95 -18.68
CA SER A 351 20.98 71.83 -19.75
C SER A 351 19.84 70.85 -19.31
N ALA A 352 18.69 71.52 -19.13
CA ALA A 352 17.31 71.02 -19.27
C ALA A 352 16.96 69.68 -18.63
N ALA A 353 16.09 69.82 -17.62
CA ALA A 353 15.26 68.76 -17.07
C ALA A 353 14.50 68.00 -18.15
N LYS A 354 14.75 66.67 -18.23
CA LYS A 354 13.84 65.72 -18.85
C LYS A 354 13.75 64.43 -18.00
N ASP A 355 12.54 64.20 -17.52
CA ASP A 355 11.95 62.96 -17.08
C ASP A 355 12.84 61.99 -16.31
N ILE A 356 12.83 62.14 -15.00
CA ILE A 356 13.22 61.08 -14.07
C ILE A 356 12.06 60.05 -14.03
N ARG A 357 12.13 59.01 -14.82
CA ARG A 357 11.33 57.80 -14.56
C ARG A 357 11.79 57.22 -13.23
N ASN A 358 10.87 57.19 -12.28
CA ASN A 358 11.04 56.50 -10.99
C ASN A 358 11.40 55.02 -11.22
N ASP A 359 12.69 54.72 -11.15
CA ASP A 359 13.15 53.34 -11.03
C ASP A 359 13.05 52.99 -9.54
N SER A 360 12.03 52.18 -9.20
CA SER A 360 11.71 51.76 -7.83
C SER A 360 12.83 50.93 -7.14
N THR A 361 13.94 50.71 -7.81
CA THR A 361 15.10 49.97 -7.29
C THR A 361 16.20 50.88 -6.71
N ARG A 362 16.07 52.19 -6.84
CA ARG A 362 17.07 53.18 -6.32
C ARG A 362 16.66 53.74 -4.99
N ILE A 363 17.40 53.43 -3.94
CA ILE A 363 17.21 54.05 -2.61
C ILE A 363 18.08 55.31 -2.56
N ALA A 364 17.47 56.48 -2.38
CA ALA A 364 18.17 57.71 -2.14
C ALA A 364 18.78 57.73 -0.74
N VAL A 365 20.08 57.81 -0.63
CA VAL A 365 20.82 57.78 0.63
C VAL A 365 21.46 59.11 0.93
N ASN A 366 21.07 59.75 2.03
CA ASN A 366 21.67 60.97 2.51
C ASN A 366 22.85 60.69 3.43
N GLY A 367 24.07 60.76 2.87
CA GLY A 367 25.31 60.69 3.63
C GLY A 367 26.11 59.38 3.44
N LYS A 368 27.47 59.49 3.41
CA LYS A 368 28.40 58.39 3.21
C LYS A 368 28.25 57.29 4.30
N ALA A 369 28.06 57.68 5.54
CA ALA A 369 27.94 56.75 6.66
C ALA A 369 26.66 55.85 6.53
N THR A 370 25.58 56.39 5.97
CA THR A 370 24.32 55.64 5.74
C THR A 370 24.46 54.70 4.55
N ALA A 371 25.20 55.13 3.51
CA ALA A 371 25.53 54.29 2.35
C ALA A 371 26.41 53.11 2.72
N ASP A 372 27.45 53.36 3.51
CA ASP A 372 28.37 52.31 4.00
C ASP A 372 27.65 51.30 4.92
N SER A 373 26.71 51.80 5.77
CA SER A 373 25.87 50.95 6.60
C SER A 373 24.94 50.05 5.77
N LEU A 374 24.31 50.59 4.73
CA LEU A 374 23.43 49.87 3.83
C LEU A 374 24.19 48.81 3.02
N LEU A 375 25.39 49.17 2.52
CA LEU A 375 26.26 48.24 1.83
C LEU A 375 26.77 47.14 2.75
N ALA A 376 27.12 47.44 4.00
CA ALA A 376 27.48 46.41 5.00
C ALA A 376 26.31 45.49 5.32
N ILE A 377 25.09 46.00 5.42
CA ILE A 377 23.86 45.20 5.62
C ILE A 377 23.59 44.32 4.40
N GLN A 378 23.69 44.86 3.18
CA GLN A 378 23.51 44.09 1.96
C GLN A 378 24.57 42.95 1.83
N LYS A 379 25.84 43.29 2.12
CA LYS A 379 26.92 42.29 2.10
C LYS A 379 26.69 41.19 3.15
N LYS A 380 26.29 41.59 4.35
CA LYS A 380 25.93 40.62 5.43
C LYS A 380 24.73 39.77 5.05
N ASN A 381 23.70 40.38 4.45
CA ASN A 381 22.52 39.64 3.98
C ASN A 381 22.86 38.68 2.83
N ALA A 382 23.76 39.06 1.93
CA ALA A 382 24.25 38.20 0.87
C ALA A 382 25.09 37.03 1.41
N GLU A 383 25.98 37.28 2.38
CA GLU A 383 26.74 36.25 3.09
C GLU A 383 25.81 35.34 3.91
N ASP A 384 24.89 35.90 4.67
CA ASP A 384 23.87 35.13 5.39
C ASP A 384 23.03 34.24 4.45
N SER A 385 22.69 34.77 3.27
CA SER A 385 21.93 33.99 2.28
C SER A 385 22.72 32.82 1.72
N LEU A 386 24.06 32.85 1.69
CA LEU A 386 24.91 31.75 1.24
C LEU A 386 25.04 30.64 2.27
N PHE A 387 24.99 30.96 3.56
CA PHE A 387 25.24 30.03 4.64
C PHE A 387 24.01 29.60 5.41
N TYR A 388 22.92 30.37 5.33
CA TYR A 388 21.68 30.11 6.03
C TYR A 388 20.51 29.92 5.04
N LYS A 389 19.64 28.97 5.35
CA LYS A 389 18.34 28.78 4.71
C LYS A 389 17.24 29.18 5.67
N SER A 390 16.13 29.70 5.13
CA SER A 390 14.91 29.88 5.92
C SER A 390 14.14 28.57 5.89
N GLU A 391 14.01 27.93 7.04
CA GLU A 391 13.22 26.70 7.23
C GLU A 391 11.93 27.06 7.96
N TYR A 392 10.78 26.63 7.40
CA TYR A 392 9.50 26.79 8.07
C TYR A 392 9.33 25.70 9.10
N ILE A 393 9.09 26.08 10.35
CA ILE A 393 8.88 25.16 11.47
C ILE A 393 7.40 25.22 11.84
N PRO A 394 6.65 24.17 11.54
CA PRO A 394 5.26 24.10 11.95
C PRO A 394 5.17 23.84 13.46
N VAL A 395 4.20 24.48 14.10
CA VAL A 395 3.89 24.34 15.53
C VAL A 395 2.56 23.64 15.70
N THR A 396 1.56 24.09 14.97
CA THR A 396 0.20 23.57 15.03
C THR A 396 -0.28 23.23 13.63
N SER A 397 -1.00 22.14 13.49
CA SER A 397 -1.63 21.74 12.24
C SER A 397 -3.13 21.54 12.42
N PHE A 398 -3.90 22.07 11.50
CA PHE A 398 -5.32 21.77 11.33
C PHE A 398 -5.44 20.72 10.23
N ILE A 399 -6.03 19.59 10.53
CA ILE A 399 -6.09 18.43 9.66
C ILE A 399 -7.55 18.10 9.38
N HIS A 400 -7.87 17.83 8.12
CA HIS A 400 -9.16 17.29 7.71
C HIS A 400 -8.92 16.12 6.75
N THR A 401 -9.58 15.01 7.03
CA THR A 401 -9.52 13.79 6.21
C THR A 401 -10.93 13.36 5.86
N VAL A 402 -11.16 13.08 4.59
CA VAL A 402 -12.40 12.52 4.06
C VAL A 402 -12.07 11.18 3.41
N LYS A 403 -12.81 10.15 3.78
CA LYS A 403 -12.80 8.85 3.13
C LYS A 403 -14.22 8.52 2.68
N PHE A 404 -14.38 8.19 1.42
CA PHE A 404 -15.64 7.74 0.85
C PHE A 404 -15.42 6.44 0.12
N ASP A 405 -16.14 5.41 0.53
CA ASP A 405 -16.11 4.09 -0.05
C ASP A 405 -17.51 3.72 -0.54
N ASN A 406 -17.60 3.17 -1.74
CA ASN A 406 -18.83 2.68 -2.33
C ASN A 406 -18.62 1.27 -2.84
N TYR A 407 -19.49 0.35 -2.44
CA TYR A 407 -19.40 -1.08 -2.70
C TYR A 407 -20.70 -1.61 -3.28
N ARG A 408 -20.55 -2.56 -4.20
CA ARG A 408 -21.64 -3.37 -4.70
C ARG A 408 -21.16 -4.81 -4.84
N ARG A 409 -21.87 -5.73 -4.23
CA ARG A 409 -21.68 -7.16 -4.42
C ARG A 409 -22.89 -7.75 -5.13
N ILE A 410 -22.66 -8.67 -6.05
CA ILE A 410 -23.67 -9.47 -6.71
C ILE A 410 -23.24 -10.93 -6.67
N TYR A 411 -24.09 -11.80 -6.14
CA TYR A 411 -23.97 -13.23 -6.30
C TYR A 411 -24.96 -13.70 -7.35
N GLU A 412 -24.45 -14.34 -8.39
CA GLU A 412 -25.25 -14.90 -9.50
C GLU A 412 -25.02 -16.40 -9.57
N ALA A 413 -26.08 -17.17 -9.63
CA ALA A 413 -26.06 -18.61 -9.85
C ALA A 413 -27.13 -19.03 -10.86
N TYR A 414 -26.75 -19.79 -11.86
CA TYR A 414 -27.65 -20.31 -12.89
C TYR A 414 -27.77 -21.83 -12.85
N GLN A 415 -26.87 -22.49 -12.14
CA GLN A 415 -26.84 -23.92 -12.00
C GLN A 415 -26.37 -24.28 -10.60
N THR A 416 -27.33 -24.73 -9.78
CA THR A 416 -27.09 -25.16 -8.40
C THR A 416 -27.70 -26.55 -8.25
N PRO A 417 -27.00 -27.53 -7.61
CA PRO A 417 -27.58 -28.84 -7.34
C PRO A 417 -28.85 -28.72 -6.53
N ALA A 418 -29.80 -29.64 -6.75
CA ALA A 418 -31.01 -29.75 -5.93
C ALA A 418 -30.61 -29.98 -4.46
N ASP A 419 -31.35 -29.40 -3.54
CA ASP A 419 -31.17 -29.51 -2.08
C ASP A 419 -29.79 -29.04 -1.59
N TYR A 420 -29.03 -28.27 -2.40
CA TYR A 420 -27.73 -27.73 -1.99
C TYR A 420 -27.85 -26.77 -0.81
N TYR A 421 -28.81 -25.84 -0.83
CA TYR A 421 -29.10 -24.94 0.28
C TYR A 421 -30.19 -25.48 1.18
N LEU A 422 -30.01 -25.33 2.52
CA LEU A 422 -31.00 -25.78 3.49
C LEU A 422 -32.28 -24.96 3.46
N ASN A 423 -32.16 -23.63 3.30
CA ASN A 423 -33.25 -22.68 3.42
C ASN A 423 -33.46 -21.88 2.14
N GLU A 424 -34.73 -21.48 1.92
CA GLU A 424 -35.11 -20.55 0.88
C GLU A 424 -36.08 -19.53 1.49
N TYR A 425 -35.75 -18.24 1.42
CA TYR A 425 -36.55 -17.17 2.06
C TYR A 425 -37.41 -16.41 1.07
N TYR A 426 -37.08 -16.39 -0.22
CA TYR A 426 -37.91 -15.78 -1.26
C TYR A 426 -37.69 -16.44 -2.61
N ASP A 427 -38.78 -16.52 -3.39
CA ASP A 427 -38.81 -17.13 -4.72
C ASP A 427 -38.56 -16.10 -5.86
N ALA A 428 -38.86 -14.86 -5.60
CA ALA A 428 -38.86 -13.80 -6.63
C ALA A 428 -37.55 -13.06 -6.71
N GLY A 429 -36.55 -13.62 -7.40
CA GLY A 429 -35.37 -12.90 -7.80
C GLY A 429 -35.55 -12.16 -9.15
N ARG A 430 -34.54 -11.44 -9.62
CA ARG A 430 -34.49 -10.90 -11.01
C ARG A 430 -34.48 -12.00 -12.06
N LEU A 431 -34.17 -13.21 -11.68
CA LEU A 431 -34.13 -14.39 -12.51
C LEU A 431 -35.28 -15.33 -12.11
N THR A 432 -35.81 -16.05 -13.09
CA THR A 432 -36.89 -17.04 -12.88
C THR A 432 -36.32 -18.43 -12.61
N GLY A 433 -37.06 -19.25 -11.86
CA GLY A 433 -36.67 -20.62 -11.52
C GLY A 433 -35.59 -20.66 -10.42
N ASP A 434 -34.73 -21.67 -10.45
CA ASP A 434 -33.69 -21.92 -9.44
C ASP A 434 -32.50 -20.97 -9.50
N SER A 435 -32.50 -20.01 -10.44
CA SER A 435 -31.43 -19.02 -10.60
C SER A 435 -31.42 -17.99 -9.48
N ILE A 436 -30.23 -17.66 -8.99
CA ILE A 436 -30.01 -16.71 -7.91
C ILE A 436 -29.42 -15.40 -8.45
N TYR A 437 -29.93 -14.28 -7.98
CA TYR A 437 -29.36 -12.95 -8.25
C TYR A 437 -29.53 -12.06 -7.02
N ASP A 438 -28.58 -12.16 -6.10
CA ASP A 438 -28.56 -11.37 -4.86
C ASP A 438 -27.61 -10.20 -4.97
N GLN A 439 -28.13 -9.01 -4.71
CA GLN A 439 -27.34 -7.78 -4.77
C GLN A 439 -27.32 -7.09 -3.41
N THR A 440 -26.12 -6.78 -2.94
CA THR A 440 -25.86 -6.01 -1.72
C THR A 440 -25.10 -4.75 -2.09
N LYS A 441 -25.54 -3.59 -1.56
CA LYS A 441 -24.85 -2.32 -1.74
C LYS A 441 -24.53 -1.69 -0.38
N HIS A 442 -23.41 -0.98 -0.36
CA HIS A 442 -22.96 -0.24 0.80
C HIS A 442 -22.17 0.98 0.37
N TRP A 443 -22.45 2.12 0.98
CA TRP A 443 -21.51 3.23 0.93
C TRP A 443 -21.20 3.73 2.34
N HIS A 444 -19.97 4.20 2.51
CA HIS A 444 -19.43 4.67 3.76
C HIS A 444 -18.69 5.99 3.55
N MET A 445 -18.99 6.99 4.36
CA MET A 445 -18.32 8.27 4.36
C MET A 445 -17.86 8.62 5.77
N LYS A 446 -16.55 8.74 5.94
CA LYS A 446 -15.91 9.13 7.19
C LYS A 446 -15.22 10.48 7.03
N ASN A 447 -15.54 11.43 7.92
CA ASN A 447 -14.88 12.71 8.04
C ASN A 447 -14.16 12.81 9.37
N THR A 448 -12.88 13.13 9.36
CA THR A 448 -12.06 13.32 10.57
C THR A 448 -11.46 14.71 10.58
N PHE A 449 -11.73 15.45 11.64
CA PHE A 449 -11.13 16.76 11.92
C PHE A 449 -10.18 16.64 13.09
N ALA A 450 -8.96 17.13 12.96
CA ALA A 450 -7.98 17.09 14.04
C ALA A 450 -7.20 18.40 14.17
N ILE A 451 -6.84 18.72 15.40
CA ILE A 451 -5.88 19.77 15.73
C ILE A 451 -4.67 19.08 16.33
N ALA A 452 -3.50 19.37 15.77
CA ALA A 452 -2.24 18.78 16.19
C ALA A 452 -1.28 19.86 16.67
N MET A 453 -0.69 19.65 17.84
CA MET A 453 0.53 20.32 18.28
C MET A 453 1.71 19.42 17.94
N LEU A 454 2.62 19.93 17.10
CA LEU A 454 3.69 19.11 16.54
C LEU A 454 4.87 19.01 17.49
N GLU A 455 5.57 17.87 17.40
CA GLU A 455 6.81 17.61 18.16
C GLU A 455 7.97 18.44 17.60
N GLY A 456 8.91 18.84 18.46
CA GLY A 456 10.22 19.36 18.03
C GLY A 456 10.27 20.82 17.60
N PHE A 457 9.17 21.59 17.67
CA PHE A 457 9.20 23.02 17.33
C PHE A 457 10.03 23.86 18.30
N ASN A 458 10.21 23.39 19.54
CA ASN A 458 11.12 23.95 20.51
C ASN A 458 11.69 22.85 21.43
N LYS A 459 12.66 23.20 22.31
CA LYS A 459 13.33 22.27 23.24
C LYS A 459 12.39 21.63 24.28
N TRP A 460 11.23 22.23 24.53
CA TRP A 460 10.24 21.78 25.51
C TRP A 460 9.18 20.86 24.92
N ALA A 461 8.86 21.01 23.63
CA ALA A 461 7.89 20.18 22.92
C ALA A 461 8.50 18.83 22.52
N LYS A 462 8.67 17.94 23.50
CA LYS A 462 9.27 16.61 23.34
C LYS A 462 8.30 15.55 22.82
N ALA A 463 7.01 15.88 22.70
CA ALA A 463 5.97 15.00 22.20
C ALA A 463 4.96 15.80 21.38
N GLY A 464 4.38 15.18 20.35
CA GLY A 464 3.25 15.69 19.60
C GLY A 464 1.94 15.26 20.26
N LEU A 465 0.97 16.16 20.27
CA LEU A 465 -0.38 15.91 20.79
C LEU A 465 -1.39 16.22 19.69
N LYS A 466 -2.37 15.33 19.49
CA LYS A 466 -3.52 15.57 18.62
C LYS A 466 -4.81 15.33 19.37
N ALA A 467 -5.81 16.17 19.08
CA ALA A 467 -7.20 15.93 19.45
C ALA A 467 -8.02 15.87 18.17
N PHE A 468 -8.96 14.96 18.07
CA PHE A 468 -9.76 14.74 16.87
C PHE A 468 -11.21 14.37 17.16
N ALA A 469 -12.05 14.62 16.18
CA ALA A 469 -13.41 14.13 16.11
C ALA A 469 -13.66 13.51 14.74
N SER A 470 -14.34 12.37 14.69
CA SER A 470 -14.69 11.68 13.47
C SER A 470 -16.20 11.51 13.39
N TYR A 471 -16.78 11.78 12.23
CA TYR A 471 -18.17 11.53 11.90
C TYR A 471 -18.28 10.55 10.76
N ASP A 472 -19.01 9.47 11.04
CA ASP A 472 -19.20 8.31 10.19
C ASP A 472 -20.65 8.23 9.71
N LEU A 473 -20.84 8.03 8.40
CA LEU A 473 -22.14 7.77 7.77
C LEU A 473 -22.03 6.48 6.97
N ARG A 474 -22.95 5.55 7.23
CA ARG A 474 -22.99 4.25 6.58
C ARG A 474 -24.40 4.01 6.05
N HIS A 475 -24.50 3.56 4.81
CA HIS A 475 -25.74 3.23 4.15
C HIS A 475 -25.65 1.84 3.55
N TYR A 476 -26.68 1.03 3.79
CA TYR A 476 -26.75 -0.35 3.31
C TYR A 476 -28.06 -0.55 2.54
N GLU A 477 -28.01 -1.35 1.48
CA GLU A 477 -29.17 -1.83 0.75
C GLU A 477 -29.12 -3.36 0.70
N LEU A 478 -30.12 -4.04 1.23
CA LEU A 478 -30.28 -5.49 1.22
C LEU A 478 -31.54 -5.88 0.46
N PRO A 479 -31.59 -7.06 -0.18
CA PRO A 479 -32.83 -7.58 -0.80
C PRO A 479 -33.98 -7.75 0.20
N THR A 480 -35.22 -7.60 -0.28
CA THR A 480 -36.41 -7.93 0.46
C THR A 480 -37.11 -9.16 -0.13
N MET A 481 -37.95 -9.84 0.66
CA MET A 481 -38.72 -10.99 0.21
C MET A 481 -39.69 -10.65 -0.96
N GLU A 482 -40.04 -9.37 -1.11
CA GLU A 482 -40.93 -8.88 -2.16
C GLU A 482 -40.22 -8.49 -3.46
N GLY A 483 -38.91 -8.72 -3.55
CA GLY A 483 -38.08 -8.40 -4.73
C GLY A 483 -37.60 -6.97 -4.82
N GLY A 484 -37.69 -6.18 -3.73
CA GLY A 484 -37.14 -4.81 -3.61
C GLY A 484 -35.83 -4.75 -2.84
N PHE A 485 -35.53 -3.55 -2.32
CA PHE A 485 -34.39 -3.32 -1.43
C PHE A 485 -34.85 -2.59 -0.17
N GLU A 486 -34.43 -3.10 0.97
CA GLU A 486 -34.51 -2.42 2.26
C GLU A 486 -33.25 -1.61 2.48
N LYS A 487 -33.43 -0.40 3.08
CA LYS A 487 -32.35 0.57 3.28
C LYS A 487 -32.10 0.79 4.76
N TYR A 488 -30.86 0.60 5.16
CA TYR A 488 -30.40 0.84 6.52
C TYR A 488 -29.43 2.01 6.52
N ASN A 489 -29.59 2.91 7.50
CA ASN A 489 -28.72 4.06 7.69
C ASN A 489 -28.14 4.04 9.10
N GLU A 490 -26.84 4.06 9.21
CA GLU A 490 -26.12 4.17 10.47
C GLU A 490 -25.27 5.43 10.48
N HIS A 491 -25.13 6.03 11.64
CA HIS A 491 -24.21 7.12 11.87
C HIS A 491 -23.46 6.88 13.18
N ALA A 492 -22.28 7.44 13.28
CA ALA A 492 -21.47 7.42 14.50
C ALA A 492 -20.67 8.72 14.62
N LEU A 493 -20.56 9.23 15.83
CA LEU A 493 -19.68 10.31 16.20
C LEU A 493 -18.69 9.80 17.23
N SER A 494 -17.40 9.92 16.94
CA SER A 494 -16.33 9.57 17.87
C SER A 494 -15.41 10.75 18.12
N VAL A 495 -14.77 10.75 19.27
CA VAL A 495 -13.71 11.72 19.63
C VAL A 495 -12.52 10.97 20.20
N GLY A 496 -11.35 11.57 20.04
CA GLY A 496 -10.15 10.92 20.53
C GLY A 496 -8.95 11.84 20.62
N GLY A 497 -7.86 11.25 21.09
CA GLY A 497 -6.57 11.91 21.22
C GLY A 497 -5.41 11.00 20.84
N GLN A 498 -4.32 11.61 20.43
CA GLN A 498 -3.05 10.92 20.15
C GLN A 498 -1.92 11.64 20.85
N LEU A 499 -1.07 10.87 21.51
CA LEU A 499 0.20 11.32 22.05
C LEU A 499 1.32 10.55 21.35
N SER A 500 2.26 11.24 20.72
CA SER A 500 3.33 10.60 19.97
C SER A 500 4.66 11.29 20.16
N LYS A 501 5.73 10.48 20.18
CA LYS A 501 7.10 10.93 20.11
C LYS A 501 7.83 10.14 19.06
N GLN A 502 8.23 10.79 17.99
CA GLN A 502 8.92 10.17 16.86
C GLN A 502 10.34 10.67 16.67
N GLU A 503 10.67 11.83 17.27
CA GLU A 503 12.03 12.37 17.23
C GLU A 503 12.93 11.74 18.29
N GLY A 504 14.22 11.62 17.94
CA GLY A 504 15.23 11.03 18.81
C GLY A 504 15.79 9.73 18.27
N LYS A 505 16.76 9.14 19.01
CA LYS A 505 17.45 7.91 18.58
C LYS A 505 17.08 6.69 19.41
N THR A 506 16.63 6.89 20.64
CA THR A 506 16.52 5.82 21.64
C THR A 506 15.09 5.38 21.89
N LEU A 507 14.19 6.33 22.12
CA LEU A 507 12.82 6.05 22.54
C LEU A 507 11.81 6.74 21.63
N HIS A 508 10.94 5.96 21.03
CA HIS A 508 9.77 6.40 20.26
C HIS A 508 8.53 5.78 20.87
N TYR A 509 7.43 6.50 20.88
CA TYR A 509 6.14 5.96 21.30
C TYR A 509 5.00 6.64 20.57
N ASN A 510 3.88 5.95 20.47
CA ASN A 510 2.63 6.46 19.97
C ASN A 510 1.48 5.81 20.74
N ALA A 511 0.57 6.62 21.25
CA ALA A 511 -0.64 6.17 21.92
C ALA A 511 -1.83 6.95 21.35
N VAL A 512 -2.88 6.22 20.95
CA VAL A 512 -4.13 6.77 20.42
C VAL A 512 -5.28 6.21 21.22
N ALA A 513 -6.24 7.05 21.60
CA ALA A 513 -7.47 6.62 22.21
C ALA A 513 -8.66 7.29 21.50
N GLU A 514 -9.68 6.51 21.19
CA GLU A 514 -10.93 6.95 20.53
C GLU A 514 -12.12 6.34 21.23
N ILE A 515 -13.14 7.13 21.47
CA ILE A 515 -14.41 6.71 22.07
C ILE A 515 -15.58 7.11 21.19
N GLY A 516 -16.50 6.18 20.95
CA GLY A 516 -17.77 6.42 20.26
C GLY A 516 -18.78 7.05 21.21
N LEU A 517 -19.27 8.23 20.85
CA LEU A 517 -20.17 9.03 21.67
C LEU A 517 -21.64 8.78 21.34
N THR A 518 -21.97 8.67 20.05
CA THR A 518 -23.36 8.56 19.60
C THR A 518 -23.47 7.60 18.41
N GLY A 519 -24.71 7.19 18.13
CA GLY A 519 -25.06 6.32 17.01
C GLY A 519 -24.71 4.86 17.25
N VAL A 520 -24.49 4.10 16.20
CA VAL A 520 -24.24 2.64 16.27
C VAL A 520 -22.99 2.30 17.08
N ASP A 521 -21.99 3.19 17.06
CA ASP A 521 -20.72 3.01 17.77
C ASP A 521 -20.71 3.67 19.18
N ALA A 522 -21.89 4.07 19.72
CA ALA A 522 -21.94 4.60 21.08
C ALA A 522 -21.40 3.58 22.11
N GLY A 523 -20.45 4.04 22.95
CA GLY A 523 -19.79 3.20 23.95
C GLY A 523 -18.73 2.24 23.39
N THR A 524 -18.31 2.39 22.13
CA THR A 524 -17.08 1.76 21.63
C THR A 524 -15.86 2.47 22.21
N LEU A 525 -14.75 1.75 22.35
CA LEU A 525 -13.49 2.27 22.83
C LEU A 525 -12.35 1.57 22.09
N ALA A 526 -11.49 2.35 21.46
CA ALA A 526 -10.27 1.87 20.83
C ALA A 526 -9.07 2.57 21.47
N ILE A 527 -8.14 1.80 22.01
CA ILE A 527 -6.88 2.29 22.56
C ILE A 527 -5.76 1.53 21.88
N ASP A 528 -4.87 2.22 21.19
CA ASP A 528 -3.70 1.66 20.53
C ASP A 528 -2.45 2.30 21.13
N GLY A 529 -1.45 1.49 21.46
CA GLY A 529 -0.18 1.96 21.97
C GLY A 529 1.00 1.19 21.39
N ASN A 530 2.06 1.89 21.06
CA ASN A 530 3.32 1.26 20.74
C ASN A 530 4.51 2.04 21.33
N VAL A 531 5.52 1.30 21.73
CA VAL A 531 6.78 1.82 22.25
C VAL A 531 7.93 1.11 21.54
N ASP A 532 8.91 1.84 21.11
CA ASP A 532 10.09 1.36 20.41
C ASP A 532 11.35 1.91 21.07
N VAL A 533 12.21 1.01 21.52
CA VAL A 533 13.47 1.34 22.22
C VAL A 533 14.64 0.78 21.43
N ASN A 534 15.57 1.65 21.07
CA ASN A 534 16.81 1.28 20.37
C ASN A 534 17.97 1.26 21.39
N ILE A 535 18.50 0.07 21.64
CA ILE A 535 19.57 -0.17 22.61
C ILE A 535 20.86 -0.51 21.88
N PRO A 536 21.97 0.21 22.08
CA PRO A 536 23.27 -0.21 21.57
C PRO A 536 23.67 -1.54 22.21
N PHE A 537 23.91 -2.57 21.39
CA PHE A 537 24.26 -3.91 21.86
C PHE A 537 25.23 -4.59 20.90
N LEU A 538 26.36 -5.11 21.42
CA LEU A 538 27.38 -5.86 20.65
C LEU A 538 27.86 -5.15 19.36
N GLY A 539 27.93 -3.81 19.38
CA GLY A 539 28.40 -3.00 18.23
C GLY A 539 27.35 -2.77 17.14
N ASP A 540 26.07 -3.05 17.43
CA ASP A 540 24.91 -2.76 16.58
C ASP A 540 23.74 -2.30 17.48
N THR A 541 22.55 -2.12 16.92
CA THR A 541 21.36 -1.68 17.64
C THR A 541 20.38 -2.84 17.82
N LEU A 542 20.15 -3.21 19.08
CA LEU A 542 19.03 -4.07 19.46
C LEU A 542 17.76 -3.21 19.53
N GLN A 543 16.79 -3.52 18.73
CA GLN A 543 15.49 -2.88 18.74
C GLN A 543 14.50 -3.72 19.53
N VAL A 544 13.91 -3.14 20.56
CA VAL A 544 12.83 -3.73 21.36
C VAL A 544 11.57 -2.89 21.14
N ARG A 545 10.52 -3.51 20.65
CA ARG A 545 9.23 -2.85 20.41
C ARG A 545 8.13 -3.58 21.16
N GLY A 546 7.30 -2.83 21.87
CA GLY A 546 6.06 -3.27 22.46
C GLY A 546 4.88 -2.64 21.70
N ASP A 547 3.91 -3.43 21.33
CA ASP A 547 2.63 -3.01 20.75
C ASP A 547 1.51 -3.55 21.64
N ALA A 548 0.53 -2.73 21.96
CA ALA A 548 -0.64 -3.16 22.70
C ALA A 548 -1.87 -2.44 22.19
N PHE A 549 -3.01 -3.12 22.17
CA PHE A 549 -4.28 -2.48 21.92
C PHE A 549 -5.39 -3.08 22.78
N PHE A 550 -6.41 -2.27 23.00
CA PHE A 550 -7.69 -2.64 23.58
C PHE A 550 -8.79 -2.08 22.70
N HIS A 551 -9.57 -2.95 22.07
CA HIS A 551 -10.68 -2.56 21.21
C HIS A 551 -11.96 -3.15 21.77
N ARG A 552 -12.97 -2.30 22.00
CA ARG A 552 -14.36 -2.65 22.23
C ARG A 552 -15.20 -2.08 21.11
N GLU A 553 -15.64 -2.92 20.20
CA GLU A 553 -16.19 -2.52 18.91
C GLU A 553 -17.56 -3.16 18.66
N THR A 554 -18.41 -2.48 17.89
CA THR A 554 -19.67 -3.03 17.42
C THR A 554 -19.40 -4.04 16.30
N PRO A 555 -19.94 -5.27 16.33
CA PRO A 555 -19.83 -6.20 15.22
C PRO A 555 -20.30 -5.59 13.90
N SER A 556 -19.66 -5.97 12.79
CA SER A 556 -20.03 -5.47 11.46
C SER A 556 -21.52 -5.63 11.18
N PHE A 557 -22.08 -4.70 10.41
CA PHE A 557 -23.49 -4.72 10.01
C PHE A 557 -23.90 -6.09 9.47
N TYR A 558 -23.06 -6.75 8.68
CA TYR A 558 -23.39 -8.01 8.03
C TYR A 558 -23.42 -9.24 8.97
N TYR A 559 -22.89 -9.15 10.16
CA TYR A 559 -23.14 -10.14 11.22
C TYR A 559 -24.48 -9.89 11.93
N ARG A 560 -24.90 -8.63 11.98
CA ARG A 560 -26.16 -8.23 12.62
C ARG A 560 -27.34 -8.39 11.67
N ASN A 561 -27.20 -7.97 10.41
CA ASN A 561 -28.28 -8.00 9.42
C ASN A 561 -27.72 -8.45 8.06
N TYR A 562 -28.33 -9.47 7.48
CA TYR A 562 -28.06 -9.89 6.12
C TYR A 562 -29.27 -10.58 5.51
N HIS A 563 -29.61 -10.21 4.27
CA HIS A 563 -30.75 -10.71 3.52
C HIS A 563 -30.28 -11.17 2.14
N ALA A 564 -30.59 -12.43 1.83
CA ALA A 564 -30.30 -13.07 0.55
C ALA A 564 -31.26 -14.25 0.38
N ARG A 565 -31.43 -14.82 -0.83
CA ARG A 565 -32.39 -15.86 -1.12
C ARG A 565 -32.29 -17.06 -0.16
N HIS A 566 -31.05 -17.48 0.16
CA HIS A 566 -30.79 -18.67 0.99
C HIS A 566 -30.20 -18.35 2.37
N LEU A 567 -29.95 -17.07 2.66
CA LEU A 567 -29.40 -16.61 3.93
C LEU A 567 -30.21 -15.42 4.46
N TRP A 568 -30.70 -15.53 5.69
CA TRP A 568 -31.48 -14.46 6.31
C TRP A 568 -31.27 -14.43 7.81
N TRP A 569 -30.81 -13.27 8.33
CA TRP A 569 -30.71 -13.05 9.77
C TRP A 569 -30.81 -11.58 10.15
N GLU A 570 -31.33 -11.36 11.34
CA GLU A 570 -31.38 -10.11 12.09
C GLU A 570 -30.99 -10.44 13.53
N ASN A 571 -29.78 -10.07 13.94
CA ASN A 571 -29.22 -10.45 15.24
C ASN A 571 -28.92 -9.22 16.09
N ASP A 572 -29.17 -9.34 17.39
CA ASP A 572 -28.68 -8.42 18.40
C ASP A 572 -27.43 -9.03 19.03
N LEU A 573 -26.25 -8.46 18.69
CA LEU A 573 -24.96 -8.97 19.08
C LEU A 573 -24.26 -8.00 20.04
N ASP A 574 -23.64 -8.57 21.06
CA ASP A 574 -22.81 -7.84 21.99
C ASP A 574 -21.56 -7.27 21.33
N LYS A 575 -21.03 -6.18 21.89
CA LYS A 575 -19.75 -5.60 21.43
C LYS A 575 -18.61 -6.58 21.65
N THR A 576 -17.83 -6.80 20.61
CA THR A 576 -16.60 -7.60 20.67
C THR A 576 -15.53 -6.84 21.44
N ILE A 577 -14.83 -7.52 22.34
CA ILE A 577 -13.68 -6.97 23.06
C ILE A 577 -12.45 -7.75 22.62
N HIS A 578 -11.46 -7.07 22.09
CA HIS A 578 -10.19 -7.66 21.68
C HIS A 578 -9.03 -6.90 22.31
N THR A 579 -8.24 -7.60 23.08
CA THR A 579 -7.01 -7.08 23.70
C THR A 579 -5.82 -7.86 23.17
N ARG A 580 -4.77 -7.15 22.74
CA ARG A 580 -3.50 -7.75 22.33
C ARG A 580 -2.34 -7.06 23.02
N ILE A 581 -1.38 -7.85 23.44
CA ILE A 581 -0.05 -7.37 23.86
C ILE A 581 0.98 -8.14 23.02
N MET A 582 1.84 -7.42 22.33
CA MET A 582 2.87 -8.00 21.47
C MET A 582 4.23 -7.37 21.75
N GLY A 583 5.23 -8.21 21.94
CA GLY A 583 6.64 -7.83 22.00
C GLY A 583 7.37 -8.21 20.71
N THR A 584 8.19 -7.32 20.18
CA THR A 584 9.06 -7.58 19.04
C THR A 584 10.51 -7.26 19.42
N LEU A 585 11.39 -8.21 19.24
CA LEU A 585 12.82 -8.05 19.41
C LEU A 585 13.49 -8.23 18.05
N SER A 586 14.27 -7.23 17.61
CA SER A 586 14.93 -7.25 16.31
C SER A 586 16.41 -6.92 16.48
N PHE A 587 17.28 -7.83 15.99
CA PHE A 587 18.72 -7.65 16.04
C PHE A 587 19.34 -7.84 14.64
N PRO A 588 19.61 -6.73 13.93
CA PRO A 588 20.07 -6.77 12.53
C PRO A 588 21.38 -7.52 12.33
N LYS A 589 22.31 -7.42 13.29
CA LYS A 589 23.62 -8.09 13.20
C LYS A 589 23.52 -9.61 12.99
N THR A 590 22.60 -10.25 13.71
CA THR A 590 22.33 -11.69 13.58
C THR A 590 21.20 -11.96 12.61
N ARG A 591 20.51 -10.93 12.08
CA ARG A 591 19.31 -11.03 11.24
C ARG A 591 18.20 -11.83 11.90
N THR A 592 18.03 -11.62 13.19
CA THR A 592 17.04 -12.27 14.03
C THR A 592 15.92 -11.29 14.33
N LYS A 593 14.68 -11.76 14.19
CA LYS A 593 13.49 -11.03 14.66
C LYS A 593 12.56 -12.03 15.35
N LEU A 594 12.20 -11.74 16.58
CA LEU A 594 11.26 -12.52 17.39
C LEU A 594 10.05 -11.66 17.69
N ARG A 595 8.85 -12.18 17.40
CA ARG A 595 7.57 -11.60 17.82
C ARG A 595 6.86 -12.56 18.74
N VAL A 596 6.34 -12.08 19.85
CA VAL A 596 5.50 -12.85 20.78
C VAL A 596 4.28 -12.01 21.09
N ALA A 597 3.10 -12.58 20.92
CA ALA A 597 1.83 -11.91 21.15
C ALA A 597 0.88 -12.80 21.96
N VAL A 598 0.12 -12.15 22.81
CA VAL A 598 -1.02 -12.74 23.53
C VAL A 598 -2.26 -11.92 23.18
N ASP A 599 -3.29 -12.60 22.75
CA ASP A 599 -4.61 -12.05 22.44
C ASP A 599 -5.64 -12.59 23.43
N GLU A 600 -6.53 -11.73 23.92
CA GLU A 600 -7.76 -12.09 24.63
C GLU A 600 -8.94 -11.50 23.87
N ILE A 601 -9.88 -12.35 23.44
CA ILE A 601 -11.05 -11.94 22.67
C ILE A 601 -12.30 -12.42 23.39
N LYS A 602 -13.24 -11.50 23.65
CA LYS A 602 -14.58 -11.79 24.21
C LYS A 602 -15.64 -11.40 23.20
N ASN A 603 -16.74 -12.12 23.18
CA ASN A 603 -17.83 -11.93 22.23
C ASN A 603 -17.33 -12.00 20.78
N TYR A 604 -16.45 -12.96 20.49
CA TYR A 604 -15.89 -13.14 19.15
C TYR A 604 -17.00 -13.53 18.18
N THR A 605 -17.15 -12.74 17.11
CA THR A 605 -18.18 -12.95 16.09
C THR A 605 -17.55 -13.58 14.86
N TYR A 606 -18.18 -14.66 14.36
CA TYR A 606 -17.71 -15.43 13.20
C TYR A 606 -18.88 -16.06 12.44
N PHE A 607 -18.65 -16.49 11.22
CA PHE A 607 -19.60 -17.31 10.47
C PHE A 607 -19.29 -18.79 10.68
N SER A 608 -20.32 -19.58 10.94
CA SER A 608 -20.25 -21.04 10.96
C SER A 608 -20.98 -21.59 9.75
N GLN A 609 -20.41 -22.60 9.10
CA GLN A 609 -21.03 -23.31 7.98
C GLN A 609 -21.20 -24.79 8.32
N SER A 610 -22.41 -25.31 8.05
CA SER A 610 -22.73 -26.73 8.17
C SER A 610 -23.39 -27.25 6.91
N TYR A 611 -23.23 -28.53 6.63
CA TYR A 611 -23.84 -29.27 5.54
C TYR A 611 -23.86 -30.77 5.84
N ASP A 612 -24.77 -31.49 5.23
CA ASP A 612 -24.79 -32.95 5.23
C ASP A 612 -23.98 -33.48 4.04
N ILE A 613 -23.41 -34.69 4.20
CA ILE A 613 -22.70 -35.40 3.16
C ILE A 613 -23.50 -36.63 2.78
N THR A 614 -23.91 -36.76 1.52
CA THR A 614 -24.63 -37.93 1.00
C THR A 614 -23.71 -39.16 0.92
N GLU A 615 -24.29 -40.33 0.73
CA GLU A 615 -23.52 -41.59 0.50
C GLU A 615 -22.57 -41.47 -0.73
N GLU A 616 -22.93 -40.61 -1.68
CA GLU A 616 -22.13 -40.34 -2.89
C GLU A 616 -21.04 -39.28 -2.67
N GLY A 617 -20.93 -38.72 -1.46
CA GLY A 617 -19.95 -37.69 -1.10
C GLY A 617 -20.37 -36.26 -1.47
N LEU A 618 -21.62 -36.04 -1.92
CA LEU A 618 -22.12 -34.70 -2.27
C LEU A 618 -22.57 -33.93 -1.02
N ARG A 619 -22.31 -32.63 -1.01
CA ARG A 619 -22.72 -31.71 0.05
C ARG A 619 -24.11 -31.20 -0.23
N THR A 620 -25.01 -31.31 0.77
CA THR A 620 -26.44 -30.88 0.72
C THR A 620 -26.79 -30.14 2.00
N GLY A 621 -27.86 -29.36 1.98
CA GLY A 621 -28.32 -28.65 3.15
C GLY A 621 -27.38 -27.59 3.67
N VAL A 622 -26.59 -26.95 2.80
CA VAL A 622 -25.58 -25.93 3.18
C VAL A 622 -26.29 -24.78 3.88
N MET A 623 -25.82 -24.46 5.09
CA MET A 623 -26.31 -23.36 5.90
C MET A 623 -25.13 -22.57 6.46
N VAL A 624 -25.20 -21.24 6.36
CA VAL A 624 -24.26 -20.33 7.01
C VAL A 624 -24.99 -19.52 8.06
N THR A 625 -24.42 -19.46 9.27
CA THR A 625 -25.03 -18.75 10.39
C THR A 625 -23.97 -17.87 11.08
N PRO A 626 -24.26 -16.59 11.35
CA PRO A 626 -23.41 -15.78 12.22
C PRO A 626 -23.53 -16.25 13.66
N MET A 627 -22.39 -16.48 14.29
CA MET A 627 -22.28 -16.95 15.67
C MET A 627 -21.47 -15.94 16.48
N GLN A 628 -21.77 -15.87 17.77
CA GLN A 628 -20.98 -15.10 18.71
C GLN A 628 -20.58 -15.96 19.90
N GLU A 629 -19.29 -16.10 20.13
CA GLU A 629 -18.72 -16.81 21.29
C GLU A 629 -18.62 -15.87 22.48
N SER A 630 -19.49 -16.05 23.47
CA SER A 630 -19.57 -15.21 24.68
C SER A 630 -18.41 -15.40 25.64
N GLY A 631 -17.77 -16.56 25.63
CA GLY A 631 -16.61 -16.87 26.47
C GLY A 631 -15.32 -16.26 25.92
N GLY A 632 -14.35 -16.05 26.79
CA GLY A 632 -13.02 -15.56 26.39
C GLY A 632 -12.26 -16.58 25.55
N ILE A 633 -11.62 -16.12 24.50
CA ILE A 633 -10.66 -16.87 23.67
C ILE A 633 -9.28 -16.30 23.95
N ASN A 634 -8.34 -17.13 24.38
CA ASN A 634 -6.95 -16.76 24.53
C ASN A 634 -6.15 -17.37 23.38
N LEU A 635 -5.30 -16.55 22.76
CA LEU A 635 -4.44 -17.00 21.69
C LEU A 635 -3.00 -16.54 21.95
N LEU A 636 -2.07 -17.49 21.93
CA LEU A 636 -0.64 -17.24 21.98
C LEU A 636 -0.05 -17.37 20.58
N THR A 637 0.74 -16.40 20.16
CA THR A 637 1.52 -16.48 18.93
C THR A 637 2.98 -16.15 19.20
N ALA A 638 3.89 -17.02 18.75
CA ALA A 638 5.31 -16.76 18.78
C ALA A 638 5.87 -16.96 17.34
N GLN A 639 6.56 -15.96 16.82
CA GLN A 639 7.14 -16.01 15.47
C GLN A 639 8.61 -15.63 15.51
N LEU A 640 9.46 -16.51 14.97
CA LEU A 640 10.89 -16.34 14.81
C LEU A 640 11.25 -16.19 13.33
N GLU A 641 11.84 -15.07 12.95
CA GLU A 641 12.55 -14.92 11.69
C GLU A 641 14.06 -15.01 11.94
N GLN A 642 14.73 -15.93 11.26
CA GLN A 642 16.17 -16.09 11.38
C GLN A 642 16.79 -16.32 10.00
N ASN A 643 17.65 -15.40 9.58
CA ASN A 643 18.30 -15.47 8.30
C ASN A 643 19.81 -15.67 8.44
N PHE A 644 20.35 -16.61 7.67
CA PHE A 644 21.78 -16.92 7.64
C PHE A 644 22.36 -16.55 6.26
N ARG A 645 23.59 -16.04 6.27
CA ARG A 645 24.34 -15.77 5.04
C ARG A 645 25.78 -16.26 5.19
N LEU A 646 26.17 -17.15 4.28
CA LEU A 646 27.53 -17.68 4.23
C LEU A 646 28.07 -17.50 2.79
N GLY A 647 28.81 -16.43 2.57
CA GLY A 647 29.29 -16.06 1.23
C GLY A 647 28.13 -15.84 0.25
N ILE A 648 28.05 -16.70 -0.77
CA ILE A 648 26.98 -16.69 -1.77
C ILE A 648 25.70 -17.40 -1.31
N LEU A 649 25.78 -18.25 -0.29
CA LEU A 649 24.67 -19.00 0.24
C LEU A 649 23.85 -18.15 1.21
N ASN A 650 22.54 -18.11 1.01
CA ASN A 650 21.56 -17.44 1.86
C ASN A 650 20.49 -18.43 2.26
N TRP A 651 20.09 -18.38 3.53
CA TRP A 651 19.07 -19.24 4.07
C TRP A 651 18.14 -18.39 4.95
N GLU A 652 16.92 -18.18 4.49
CA GLU A 652 15.88 -17.38 5.16
C GLU A 652 14.84 -18.29 5.78
N ASN A 653 14.48 -18.04 7.01
CA ASN A 653 13.56 -18.87 7.77
C ASN A 653 12.55 -18.00 8.53
N GLN A 654 11.30 -18.47 8.56
CA GLN A 654 10.25 -17.94 9.43
C GLN A 654 9.47 -19.13 10.01
N PHE A 655 9.45 -19.21 11.33
CA PHE A 655 8.70 -20.20 12.07
C PHE A 655 7.68 -19.51 12.95
N THR A 656 6.44 -19.96 12.92
CA THR A 656 5.36 -19.41 13.74
C THR A 656 4.66 -20.52 14.50
N TYR A 657 4.61 -20.38 15.80
CA TYR A 657 3.81 -21.22 16.68
C TYR A 657 2.58 -20.47 17.15
N GLN A 658 1.42 -21.11 17.16
CA GLN A 658 0.15 -20.54 17.61
C GLN A 658 -0.62 -21.56 18.44
N HIS A 659 -1.35 -21.09 19.44
CA HIS A 659 -2.25 -21.91 20.23
C HIS A 659 -3.49 -21.13 20.63
N SER A 660 -4.64 -21.59 20.18
CA SER A 660 -5.96 -21.03 20.53
C SER A 660 -6.57 -21.87 21.66
N SER A 661 -7.10 -21.22 22.69
CA SER A 661 -7.84 -21.92 23.75
C SER A 661 -9.19 -22.49 23.30
N LYS A 662 -9.68 -22.06 22.11
CA LYS A 662 -10.94 -22.54 21.51
C LYS A 662 -10.74 -22.76 20.00
N GLU A 663 -10.12 -23.86 19.64
CA GLU A 663 -9.83 -24.21 18.24
C GLU A 663 -11.12 -24.43 17.41
N SER A 664 -12.24 -24.85 18.04
CA SER A 664 -13.52 -24.99 17.38
C SER A 664 -14.19 -23.67 16.96
N VAL A 665 -13.71 -22.52 17.47
CA VAL A 665 -14.25 -21.18 17.18
C VAL A 665 -13.22 -20.34 16.44
N LEU A 666 -11.96 -20.44 16.83
CA LEU A 666 -10.83 -19.73 16.20
C LEU A 666 -9.75 -20.74 15.82
N PRO A 667 -9.97 -21.50 14.73
CA PRO A 667 -9.01 -22.49 14.27
C PRO A 667 -7.77 -21.80 13.66
N VAL A 668 -6.60 -22.21 14.15
CA VAL A 668 -5.29 -21.82 13.61
C VAL A 668 -4.36 -23.03 13.65
N PRO A 669 -3.48 -23.22 12.65
CA PRO A 669 -2.49 -24.30 12.71
C PRO A 669 -1.47 -24.02 13.82
N ALA A 670 -1.14 -25.04 14.59
CA ALA A 670 -0.20 -24.91 15.71
C ALA A 670 1.19 -24.45 15.27
N PHE A 671 1.65 -24.89 14.09
CA PHE A 671 2.96 -24.52 13.58
C PHE A 671 2.89 -24.20 12.08
N ASN A 672 3.55 -23.10 11.70
CA ASN A 672 3.77 -22.71 10.31
C ASN A 672 5.27 -22.51 10.08
N ALA A 673 5.77 -22.98 8.97
CA ALA A 673 7.17 -22.83 8.59
C ALA A 673 7.30 -22.35 7.14
N TYR A 674 8.16 -21.38 6.97
CA TYR A 674 8.68 -20.97 5.67
C TYR A 674 10.20 -21.03 5.72
N THR A 675 10.80 -21.65 4.73
CA THR A 675 12.26 -21.67 4.55
C THR A 675 12.61 -21.44 3.10
N ASN A 676 13.64 -20.65 2.85
CA ASN A 676 14.11 -20.32 1.51
C ASN A 676 15.65 -20.42 1.48
N LEU A 677 16.15 -21.40 0.74
CA LEU A 677 17.58 -21.63 0.56
C LEU A 677 17.98 -21.25 -0.86
N TYR A 678 18.89 -20.30 -1.02
CA TYR A 678 19.33 -19.85 -2.33
C TYR A 678 20.79 -19.43 -2.37
N ILE A 679 21.36 -19.52 -3.56
CA ILE A 679 22.67 -18.96 -3.88
C ILE A 679 22.50 -17.66 -4.66
N LYS A 680 23.26 -16.65 -4.28
CA LYS A 680 23.28 -15.34 -4.93
C LYS A 680 24.66 -15.03 -5.46
N PHE A 681 24.77 -14.81 -6.77
CA PHE A 681 26.02 -14.53 -7.42
C PHE A 681 25.87 -13.57 -8.60
N LYS A 682 27.01 -13.03 -9.07
CA LYS A 682 27.05 -12.13 -10.24
C LYS A 682 27.74 -12.82 -11.41
N VAL A 683 27.05 -12.81 -12.56
CA VAL A 683 27.64 -13.26 -13.83
C VAL A 683 28.12 -12.02 -14.60
N VAL A 684 29.36 -12.08 -15.09
CA VAL A 684 30.01 -10.98 -15.87
C VAL A 684 29.91 -9.61 -15.19
N LYS A 685 29.86 -9.56 -13.84
CA LYS A 685 29.72 -8.35 -12.99
C LYS A 685 28.45 -7.51 -13.21
N VAL A 686 27.55 -7.90 -14.11
CA VAL A 686 26.35 -7.14 -14.50
C VAL A 686 25.06 -7.87 -14.12
N LEU A 687 25.02 -9.19 -14.30
CA LEU A 687 23.84 -10.00 -14.09
C LEU A 687 23.82 -10.54 -12.68
N ASN A 688 22.89 -10.10 -11.84
CA ASN A 688 22.63 -10.70 -10.54
C ASN A 688 21.71 -11.90 -10.73
N VAL A 689 22.09 -13.05 -10.19
CA VAL A 689 21.33 -14.29 -10.28
C VAL A 689 21.12 -14.86 -8.88
N ASP A 690 19.86 -15.16 -8.56
CA ASP A 690 19.46 -15.90 -7.37
C ASP A 690 18.84 -17.22 -7.83
N LEU A 691 19.46 -18.34 -7.45
CA LEU A 691 18.93 -19.70 -7.70
C LEU A 691 18.60 -20.33 -6.38
N GLY A 692 17.37 -20.80 -6.20
CA GLY A 692 16.97 -21.33 -4.92
C GLY A 692 15.72 -22.19 -4.94
N ALA A 693 15.39 -22.65 -3.74
CA ALA A 693 14.17 -23.36 -3.44
C ALA A 693 13.55 -22.80 -2.17
N ASP A 694 12.24 -22.61 -2.18
CA ASP A 694 11.46 -22.31 -0.98
C ASP A 694 10.53 -23.47 -0.62
N MET A 695 10.28 -23.62 0.68
CA MET A 695 9.35 -24.60 1.23
C MET A 695 8.38 -23.91 2.18
N ARG A 696 7.13 -24.29 2.10
CA ARG A 696 6.01 -23.83 2.92
C ARG A 696 5.37 -25.04 3.58
N TYR A 697 5.09 -24.92 4.88
CA TYR A 697 4.51 -26.00 5.66
C TYR A 697 3.65 -25.46 6.77
N PHE A 698 2.56 -26.14 7.09
CA PHE A 698 1.76 -25.93 8.28
C PHE A 698 1.21 -27.25 8.81
N THR A 699 1.05 -27.33 10.13
CA THR A 699 0.50 -28.49 10.82
C THR A 699 -0.98 -28.68 10.50
N SER A 700 -1.45 -29.92 10.55
CA SER A 700 -2.85 -30.26 10.34
C SER A 700 -3.76 -29.60 11.38
N TYR A 701 -4.88 -29.06 10.92
CA TYR A 701 -5.91 -28.44 11.75
C TYR A 701 -7.26 -28.44 11.02
N GLU A 702 -8.35 -28.25 11.74
CA GLU A 702 -9.68 -28.06 11.16
C GLU A 702 -9.75 -26.65 10.60
N ALA A 703 -9.32 -26.48 9.36
CA ALA A 703 -9.22 -25.16 8.74
C ALA A 703 -10.60 -24.54 8.50
N PRO A 704 -10.70 -23.22 8.50
CA PRO A 704 -11.92 -22.57 8.03
C PRO A 704 -12.28 -23.03 6.61
N ASP A 705 -13.55 -23.40 6.42
CA ASP A 705 -14.12 -23.70 5.11
C ASP A 705 -14.45 -22.40 4.38
N TYR A 706 -14.76 -22.47 3.10
CA TYR A 706 -15.15 -21.31 2.31
C TYR A 706 -16.60 -21.45 1.84
N SER A 707 -17.41 -20.45 2.11
CA SER A 707 -18.78 -20.34 1.61
C SER A 707 -18.83 -19.52 0.32
N PRO A 708 -19.06 -20.13 -0.85
CA PRO A 708 -19.20 -19.42 -2.12
C PRO A 708 -20.32 -18.38 -2.09
N TYR A 709 -21.47 -18.75 -1.50
CA TYR A 709 -22.64 -17.87 -1.43
C TYR A 709 -22.39 -16.64 -0.54
N MET A 710 -21.72 -16.82 0.60
CA MET A 710 -21.35 -15.71 1.46
C MET A 710 -20.08 -14.98 0.96
N GLY A 711 -19.23 -15.64 0.19
CA GLY A 711 -17.93 -15.10 -0.23
C GLY A 711 -16.98 -14.90 0.94
N GLN A 712 -17.09 -15.73 1.99
CA GLN A 712 -16.33 -15.63 3.23
C GLN A 712 -15.79 -16.99 3.68
N TYR A 713 -14.70 -16.93 4.45
CA TYR A 713 -14.26 -18.08 5.21
C TYR A 713 -15.13 -18.25 6.46
N THR A 714 -15.52 -19.48 6.72
CA THR A 714 -16.45 -19.88 7.78
C THR A 714 -15.83 -20.96 8.65
N VAL A 715 -16.17 -20.99 9.92
CA VAL A 715 -15.80 -22.10 10.81
C VAL A 715 -16.65 -23.31 10.47
N GLN A 716 -16.04 -24.50 10.35
CA GLN A 716 -16.74 -25.74 10.08
C GLN A 716 -17.66 -26.10 11.23
N GLY A 717 -18.93 -26.35 10.93
CA GLY A 717 -19.99 -26.75 11.89
C GLY A 717 -20.46 -28.19 11.71
N ASN A 718 -19.69 -29.07 11.04
CA ASN A 718 -20.12 -30.43 10.69
C ASN A 718 -19.79 -31.50 11.76
N GLY A 719 -19.26 -31.05 12.92
CA GLY A 719 -18.91 -31.94 14.03
C GLY A 719 -17.81 -32.96 13.65
N GLU A 720 -18.13 -34.25 13.71
CA GLU A 720 -17.16 -35.32 13.39
C GLU A 720 -16.74 -35.34 11.90
N ASN A 721 -17.54 -34.72 11.03
CA ASN A 721 -17.27 -34.62 9.59
C ASN A 721 -16.41 -33.41 9.22
N ASN A 722 -15.88 -32.67 10.21
CA ASN A 722 -14.95 -31.58 9.95
C ASN A 722 -13.68 -32.08 9.24
N VAL A 723 -13.29 -31.38 8.21
CA VAL A 723 -12.11 -31.73 7.37
C VAL A 723 -10.84 -31.09 7.94
N LYS A 724 -9.80 -31.89 8.10
CA LYS A 724 -8.45 -31.43 8.47
C LYS A 724 -7.57 -31.34 7.24
N ILE A 725 -6.89 -30.20 7.11
CA ILE A 725 -5.89 -29.96 6.07
C ILE A 725 -4.54 -29.62 6.69
N GLY A 726 -3.46 -29.78 5.92
CA GLY A 726 -2.09 -29.49 6.37
C GLY A 726 -1.22 -30.74 6.43
N ASN A 727 -0.08 -30.65 7.13
CA ASN A 727 0.98 -31.68 7.21
C ASN A 727 1.63 -32.00 5.86
N TYR A 728 1.47 -31.17 4.86
CA TYR A 728 2.05 -31.35 3.54
C TYR A 728 3.01 -30.19 3.21
N PRO A 729 4.31 -30.44 2.98
CA PRO A 729 5.24 -29.40 2.56
C PRO A 729 5.07 -29.11 1.07
N ILE A 730 4.95 -27.83 0.71
CA ILE A 730 4.94 -27.38 -0.69
C ILE A 730 6.32 -26.82 -1.00
N VAL A 731 6.98 -27.38 -2.02
CA VAL A 731 8.33 -26.99 -2.43
C VAL A 731 8.29 -26.34 -3.81
N ASN A 732 8.91 -25.18 -3.93
CA ASN A 732 9.08 -24.47 -5.18
C ASN A 732 10.57 -24.33 -5.49
N VAL A 733 10.95 -24.32 -6.77
CA VAL A 733 12.29 -24.00 -7.23
C VAL A 733 12.24 -22.82 -8.19
N TYR A 734 13.23 -21.93 -8.11
CA TYR A 734 13.20 -20.71 -8.88
C TYR A 734 14.58 -20.22 -9.30
N ALA A 735 14.59 -19.40 -10.34
CA ALA A 735 15.72 -18.57 -10.76
C ALA A 735 15.24 -17.14 -10.94
N ASN A 736 15.83 -16.23 -10.18
CA ASN A 736 15.65 -14.79 -10.36
C ASN A 736 16.88 -14.20 -11.04
N VAL A 737 16.66 -13.36 -12.02
CA VAL A 737 17.70 -12.71 -12.79
C VAL A 737 17.43 -11.22 -12.82
N HIS A 738 18.42 -10.43 -12.40
CA HIS A 738 18.31 -8.98 -12.36
C HIS A 738 19.44 -8.33 -13.15
N ILE A 739 19.08 -7.54 -14.16
CA ILE A 739 20.01 -6.76 -14.98
C ILE A 739 19.55 -5.31 -15.05
N LYS A 740 20.35 -4.37 -14.50
CA LYS A 740 20.02 -2.94 -14.43
C LYS A 740 18.58 -2.72 -13.90
N HIS A 741 17.68 -2.27 -14.76
CA HIS A 741 16.30 -1.92 -14.43
C HIS A 741 15.28 -3.04 -14.69
N THR A 742 15.74 -4.20 -15.16
CA THR A 742 14.88 -5.32 -15.55
C THR A 742 15.13 -6.53 -14.68
N ARG A 743 14.08 -7.20 -14.30
CA ARG A 743 14.10 -8.47 -13.60
C ARG A 743 13.29 -9.49 -14.35
N PHE A 744 13.81 -10.70 -14.34
CA PHE A 744 13.13 -11.88 -14.83
C PHE A 744 13.09 -12.91 -13.74
N PHE A 745 12.05 -13.69 -13.71
CA PHE A 745 12.06 -14.94 -12.94
C PHE A 745 11.53 -16.10 -13.77
N VAL A 746 11.99 -17.27 -13.41
CA VAL A 746 11.46 -18.56 -13.84
C VAL A 746 11.25 -19.37 -12.59
N MET A 747 10.12 -20.04 -12.46
CA MET A 747 9.77 -20.81 -11.28
C MET A 747 8.97 -22.04 -11.66
N MET A 748 9.32 -23.16 -11.03
CA MET A 748 8.48 -24.34 -10.97
C MET A 748 7.89 -24.41 -9.57
N SER A 749 6.60 -24.13 -9.45
CA SER A 749 5.89 -24.25 -8.18
C SER A 749 5.40 -25.67 -7.96
N HIS A 750 5.33 -26.06 -6.68
CA HIS A 750 4.83 -27.36 -6.21
C HIS A 750 5.51 -28.56 -6.90
N ILE A 751 6.87 -28.58 -6.93
CA ILE A 751 7.63 -29.64 -7.61
C ILE A 751 7.37 -31.04 -7.06
N ASN A 752 6.95 -31.12 -5.80
CA ASN A 752 6.62 -32.35 -5.09
C ASN A 752 5.14 -32.76 -5.19
N ALA A 753 4.36 -32.16 -6.08
CA ALA A 753 2.96 -32.55 -6.31
C ALA A 753 2.85 -34.04 -6.62
N GLY A 754 1.89 -34.72 -6.02
CA GLY A 754 1.65 -36.14 -6.16
C GLY A 754 2.54 -37.02 -5.29
N GLN A 755 3.38 -36.45 -4.41
CA GLN A 755 4.24 -37.21 -3.47
C GLN A 755 3.70 -37.11 -2.03
N GLY A 756 3.94 -38.13 -1.22
CA GLY A 756 3.48 -38.21 0.17
C GLY A 756 1.96 -38.37 0.30
N ASP A 757 1.40 -37.80 1.35
CA ASP A 757 -0.02 -37.95 1.70
C ASP A 757 -0.98 -37.21 0.75
N LYS A 758 -0.47 -36.46 -0.22
CA LYS A 758 -1.24 -35.66 -1.19
C LYS A 758 -2.28 -34.72 -0.58
N ASN A 759 -2.12 -34.37 0.71
CA ASN A 759 -3.02 -33.47 1.42
C ASN A 759 -2.68 -32.00 1.15
N TYR A 760 -2.54 -31.63 -0.13
CA TYR A 760 -2.20 -30.27 -0.54
C TYR A 760 -3.44 -29.38 -0.73
N PHE A 761 -4.22 -29.25 0.33
CA PHE A 761 -5.37 -28.37 0.41
C PHE A 761 -5.03 -27.12 1.22
N PHE A 762 -5.51 -25.95 0.78
CA PHE A 762 -5.40 -24.68 1.51
C PHE A 762 -6.74 -24.15 2.01
N ALA A 763 -7.82 -24.82 1.67
CA ALA A 763 -9.14 -24.76 2.29
C ALA A 763 -9.78 -26.14 2.13
N PRO A 764 -10.69 -26.56 3.01
CA PRO A 764 -11.45 -27.79 2.84
C PRO A 764 -12.04 -27.90 1.43
N HIS A 765 -11.82 -29.04 0.76
CA HIS A 765 -12.29 -29.32 -0.60
C HIS A 765 -11.70 -28.47 -1.74
N TYR A 766 -10.78 -27.55 -1.45
CA TYR A 766 -10.08 -26.72 -2.44
C TYR A 766 -8.61 -27.11 -2.51
N PRO A 767 -8.24 -28.04 -3.41
CA PRO A 767 -6.85 -28.46 -3.55
C PRO A 767 -6.03 -27.37 -4.24
N MET A 768 -4.75 -27.35 -3.91
CA MET A 768 -3.75 -26.55 -4.59
C MET A 768 -3.49 -27.07 -6.00
N ASN A 769 -3.02 -26.15 -6.85
CA ASN A 769 -2.58 -26.53 -8.19
C ASN A 769 -1.40 -27.50 -8.12
N GLU A 770 -1.35 -28.43 -9.06
CA GLU A 770 -0.21 -29.30 -9.25
C GLU A 770 1.04 -28.52 -9.68
N ARG A 771 1.97 -29.17 -10.35
CA ARG A 771 3.20 -28.49 -10.83
C ARG A 771 2.88 -27.44 -11.85
N VAL A 772 3.26 -26.19 -11.58
CA VAL A 772 3.04 -25.05 -12.47
C VAL A 772 4.35 -24.39 -12.80
N PHE A 773 4.63 -24.25 -14.09
CA PHE A 773 5.74 -23.45 -14.60
C PHE A 773 5.31 -21.98 -14.73
N ARG A 774 6.05 -21.05 -14.09
CA ARG A 774 5.75 -19.65 -14.05
C ARG A 774 6.92 -18.84 -14.56
N ILE A 775 6.63 -17.78 -15.30
CA ILE A 775 7.62 -16.81 -15.77
C ILE A 775 7.11 -15.39 -15.49
N GLY A 776 8.02 -14.47 -15.34
CA GLY A 776 7.62 -13.06 -15.24
C GLY A 776 8.76 -12.11 -15.47
N VAL A 777 8.38 -10.89 -15.81
CA VAL A 777 9.28 -9.77 -16.05
C VAL A 777 8.75 -8.53 -15.33
N SER A 778 9.66 -7.81 -14.70
CA SER A 778 9.38 -6.48 -14.15
C SER A 778 10.41 -5.50 -14.68
N TRP A 779 9.94 -4.44 -15.30
CA TRP A 779 10.79 -3.44 -15.93
C TRP A 779 10.50 -2.05 -15.38
N ASN A 780 11.55 -1.39 -14.87
CA ASN A 780 11.51 -0.03 -14.39
C ASN A 780 12.13 0.90 -15.43
N PHE A 781 11.35 1.87 -15.91
CA PHE A 781 11.81 2.93 -16.79
C PHE A 781 11.98 4.21 -15.98
N PHE A 782 13.21 4.65 -15.82
CA PHE A 782 13.56 5.95 -15.26
C PHE A 782 14.94 6.37 -15.77
N ASN A 783 15.17 7.67 -15.87
CA ASN A 783 16.44 8.25 -16.29
C ASN A 783 17.30 8.63 -15.09
#